data_2a5b441725c9105c483305d3b6f335d1
#
_entry.id   2a5b441725c9105c483305d3b6f335d1
#
_cell.length_a   1.000
_cell.length_b   1.000
_cell.length_c   1.000
_cell.angle_alpha   90.00
_cell.angle_beta   90.00
_cell.angle_gamma   90.00
#
_symmetry.space_group_name_H-M   'P 1'
#
loop_
_entity.id
_entity.type
_entity.pdbx_description
1 polymer ?
#
loop_
_entity_poly.entity_id
_entity_poly.type
_entity_poly.pdbx_seq_one_letter_code
_entity_poly.pdbx_strand_id
1 'polypeptide(L)'
;MDIIKKIAEELEVKTSQVDAAVKLIDEGCTIPFIARYRKEVTGALNDEQLRALDDRLKYLRNLEDRKTQVIASIEEQGKLTEELKEQIIKAETMVLVEDLYRPYKQKRRTRATIAKEKGLEPLAAYIKEQNAVKDILTEAAKYISDEEGKEVNSADEAVAGALDIIAEQISDVADYRTYIRDITFKEGKLVVTAKDENADSVYENYYDYNEAIASIPGHRILAINRGESEKFLTVKVEAPKDRILRYLAKQEITADNEFTTPYLTACIEDSYDRLIAPAIEREIRSTLTDNAQDGAIKVFGKNLEQLLLQPPIAGKVVLGWDPGFRNGCKLAIVDATGKVLATKVVYPTEPFNKVEETKKIVADLIKKYGVTLISCGNGTASRESEQIISDMIKEYNLAGVDYVITNEAGASVYSASKLATEEFPNFDVNQRSAVSIARRVQDPLAELVKIDPKSIGVGQYQHDMNQKKLSETLGGVVEDSVNKVGVDLNTASASLLEYISGISKSVAKNIIDYRETNGRFTNRKQLLKVAKLGPKAFEQCAGFMRITGGDNPLDATSVHPESYEAAAKLLKVMGYDINQISSGELIGLKSRIENMSKLADELGIGTMTLEDIVKELEKPGRDPRDEMPKPILRKDVLDMKDLTPGMILKGTVRNVIDFGAFVDIGVHQDGLVHISQMSAERRIEHPLDIVSVGDIVDVRVIDVDTNKGRISLSMILDEKEAANRSYKNNSDKNGDKKNNKNNGSRNNKNNAGRKSSKQQGLNLRGLEKFMH
;
A
#
# COMPACT_ATOMS: atom_id res chain seq x y z
N MET A 1 -25.84 12.27 -9.04
CA MET A 1 -24.70 13.00 -8.39
C MET A 1 -23.81 13.59 -9.48
N ASP A 2 -23.26 14.78 -9.30
CA ASP A 2 -22.21 15.31 -10.18
C ASP A 2 -20.86 14.71 -9.78
N ILE A 3 -20.45 13.66 -10.49
CA ILE A 3 -19.25 12.87 -10.19
C ILE A 3 -17.99 13.75 -10.33
N ILE A 4 -17.93 14.60 -11.36
CA ILE A 4 -16.77 15.44 -11.64
C ILE A 4 -16.56 16.46 -10.52
N LYS A 5 -17.65 17.11 -10.09
CA LYS A 5 -17.61 18.07 -8.98
C LYS A 5 -17.20 17.38 -7.66
N LYS A 6 -17.75 16.20 -7.38
CA LYS A 6 -17.43 15.43 -6.15
C LYS A 6 -15.96 15.05 -6.09
N ILE A 7 -15.40 14.54 -7.19
CA ILE A 7 -13.96 14.19 -7.25
C ILE A 7 -13.09 15.45 -7.09
N ALA A 8 -13.48 16.55 -7.71
CA ALA A 8 -12.73 17.81 -7.61
C ALA A 8 -12.66 18.33 -6.16
N GLU A 9 -13.77 18.24 -5.43
CA GLU A 9 -13.84 18.61 -4.01
C GLU A 9 -12.98 17.68 -3.13
N GLU A 10 -13.03 16.36 -3.37
CA GLU A 10 -12.29 15.36 -2.58
C GLU A 10 -10.78 15.40 -2.82
N LEU A 11 -10.34 15.71 -4.03
CA LEU A 11 -8.91 15.81 -4.40
C LEU A 11 -8.35 17.24 -4.27
N GLU A 12 -9.17 18.21 -3.87
CA GLU A 12 -8.80 19.63 -3.75
C GLU A 12 -8.24 20.24 -5.06
N VAL A 13 -8.82 19.83 -6.18
CA VAL A 13 -8.42 20.31 -7.53
C VAL A 13 -9.59 20.99 -8.23
N LYS A 14 -9.31 21.68 -9.36
CA LYS A 14 -10.37 22.35 -10.12
C LYS A 14 -11.24 21.36 -10.89
N THR A 15 -12.54 21.63 -10.95
CA THR A 15 -13.51 20.82 -11.72
C THR A 15 -13.09 20.64 -13.18
N SER A 16 -12.51 21.68 -13.81
CA SER A 16 -12.00 21.60 -15.18
C SER A 16 -10.83 20.62 -15.34
N GLN A 17 -9.99 20.45 -14.34
CA GLN A 17 -8.89 19.49 -14.37
C GLN A 17 -9.42 18.05 -14.33
N VAL A 18 -10.43 17.81 -13.46
CA VAL A 18 -11.07 16.49 -13.36
C VAL A 18 -11.81 16.15 -14.66
N ASP A 19 -12.60 17.09 -15.23
CA ASP A 19 -13.32 16.88 -16.49
C ASP A 19 -12.37 16.53 -17.63
N ALA A 20 -11.26 17.26 -17.74
CA ALA A 20 -10.23 16.98 -18.75
C ALA A 20 -9.57 15.59 -18.56
N ALA A 21 -9.23 15.24 -17.32
CA ALA A 21 -8.64 13.94 -17.01
C ALA A 21 -9.61 12.79 -17.29
N VAL A 22 -10.88 12.93 -16.89
CA VAL A 22 -11.94 11.92 -17.15
C VAL A 22 -12.13 11.70 -18.65
N LYS A 23 -12.16 12.74 -19.46
CA LYS A 23 -12.25 12.61 -20.92
C LYS A 23 -11.09 11.82 -21.51
N LEU A 24 -9.86 12.12 -21.10
CA LEU A 24 -8.67 11.38 -21.56
C LEU A 24 -8.69 9.91 -21.11
N ILE A 25 -9.15 9.62 -19.89
CA ILE A 25 -9.31 8.24 -19.39
C ILE A 25 -10.37 7.51 -20.21
N ASP A 26 -11.50 8.15 -20.49
CA ASP A 26 -12.59 7.56 -21.29
C ASP A 26 -12.19 7.33 -22.75
N GLU A 27 -11.30 8.16 -23.28
CA GLU A 27 -10.66 7.96 -24.57
C GLU A 27 -9.64 6.79 -24.55
N GLY A 28 -9.33 6.25 -23.35
CA GLY A 28 -8.41 5.13 -23.13
C GLY A 28 -6.94 5.54 -23.14
N CYS A 29 -6.64 6.77 -22.77
CA CYS A 29 -5.28 7.18 -22.44
C CYS A 29 -4.84 6.57 -21.10
N THR A 30 -3.59 6.13 -21.01
CA THR A 30 -3.02 5.59 -19.78
C THR A 30 -2.61 6.70 -18.82
N ILE A 31 -2.58 6.41 -17.53
CA ILE A 31 -2.21 7.39 -16.48
C ILE A 31 -0.82 7.99 -16.73
N PRO A 32 0.26 7.20 -16.99
CA PRO A 32 1.59 7.77 -17.23
C PRO A 32 1.62 8.70 -18.46
N PHE A 33 0.87 8.36 -19.53
CA PHE A 33 0.79 9.22 -20.70
C PHE A 33 0.10 10.56 -20.39
N ILE A 34 -1.01 10.53 -19.65
CA ILE A 34 -1.72 11.74 -19.23
C ILE A 34 -0.82 12.61 -18.36
N ALA A 35 -0.19 12.04 -17.34
CA ALA A 35 0.67 12.74 -16.40
C ALA A 35 1.89 13.39 -17.08
N ARG A 36 2.46 12.74 -18.09
CA ARG A 36 3.67 13.22 -18.76
C ARG A 36 3.38 14.15 -19.94
N TYR A 37 2.42 13.79 -20.81
CA TYR A 37 2.24 14.45 -22.12
C TYR A 37 0.92 15.23 -22.29
N ARG A 38 0.07 15.25 -21.26
CA ARG A 38 -1.22 15.99 -21.26
C ARG A 38 -1.34 16.97 -20.10
N LYS A 39 -0.21 17.43 -19.55
CA LYS A 39 -0.14 18.36 -18.41
C LYS A 39 -0.90 19.68 -18.65
N GLU A 40 -0.78 20.25 -19.84
CA GLU A 40 -1.47 21.49 -20.18
C GLU A 40 -3.00 21.34 -20.09
N VAL A 41 -3.52 20.21 -20.54
CA VAL A 41 -4.96 19.93 -20.56
C VAL A 41 -5.48 19.64 -19.17
N THR A 42 -4.70 18.89 -18.34
CA THR A 42 -5.10 18.48 -17.00
C THR A 42 -4.66 19.46 -15.90
N GLY A 43 -3.96 20.54 -16.26
CA GLY A 43 -3.42 21.49 -15.29
C GLY A 43 -2.40 20.85 -14.35
N ALA A 44 -1.54 19.99 -14.89
CA ALA A 44 -0.42 19.31 -14.23
C ALA A 44 -0.82 18.36 -13.09
N LEU A 45 -1.93 17.64 -13.18
CA LEU A 45 -2.22 16.53 -12.28
C LEU A 45 -1.09 15.49 -12.38
N ASN A 46 -0.56 15.07 -11.24
CA ASN A 46 0.49 14.08 -11.16
C ASN A 46 -0.07 12.64 -11.19
N ASP A 47 0.83 11.64 -11.27
CA ASP A 47 0.46 10.22 -11.35
C ASP A 47 -0.40 9.78 -10.14
N GLU A 48 -0.06 10.20 -8.92
CA GLU A 48 -0.79 9.85 -7.70
C GLU A 48 -2.21 10.43 -7.72
N GLN A 49 -2.35 11.69 -8.13
CA GLN A 49 -3.66 12.36 -8.26
C GLN A 49 -4.52 11.71 -9.35
N LEU A 50 -3.93 11.37 -10.49
CA LEU A 50 -4.65 10.73 -11.60
C LEU A 50 -5.08 9.30 -11.25
N ARG A 51 -4.28 8.53 -10.51
CA ARG A 51 -4.68 7.20 -10.02
C ARG A 51 -5.80 7.29 -8.99
N ALA A 52 -5.69 8.21 -8.03
CA ALA A 52 -6.74 8.46 -7.05
C ALA A 52 -8.06 8.90 -7.74
N LEU A 53 -7.97 9.75 -8.79
CA LEU A 53 -9.11 10.16 -9.61
C LEU A 53 -9.75 8.96 -10.32
N ASP A 54 -8.97 8.11 -10.97
CA ASP A 54 -9.46 6.95 -11.71
C ASP A 54 -10.14 5.93 -10.78
N ASP A 55 -9.55 5.63 -9.63
CA ASP A 55 -10.14 4.74 -8.63
C ASP A 55 -11.46 5.31 -8.08
N ARG A 56 -11.48 6.63 -7.80
CA ARG A 56 -12.68 7.29 -7.30
C ARG A 56 -13.76 7.38 -8.37
N LEU A 57 -13.40 7.63 -9.62
CA LEU A 57 -14.30 7.65 -10.77
C LEU A 57 -15.01 6.30 -10.94
N LYS A 58 -14.25 5.20 -10.86
CA LYS A 58 -14.80 3.83 -10.93
C LYS A 58 -15.77 3.57 -9.78
N TYR A 59 -15.41 3.96 -8.55
CA TYR A 59 -16.30 3.80 -7.39
C TYR A 59 -17.60 4.59 -7.56
N LEU A 60 -17.54 5.86 -7.95
CA LEU A 60 -18.73 6.71 -8.07
C LEU A 60 -19.62 6.28 -9.24
N ARG A 61 -19.05 5.83 -10.35
CA ARG A 61 -19.82 5.21 -11.45
C ARG A 61 -20.56 3.97 -10.99
N ASN A 62 -19.88 3.06 -10.28
CA ASN A 62 -20.52 1.87 -9.69
C ASN A 62 -21.63 2.24 -8.70
N LEU A 63 -21.46 3.31 -7.92
CA LEU A 63 -22.48 3.81 -7.00
C LEU A 63 -23.72 4.31 -7.76
N GLU A 64 -23.57 5.08 -8.82
CA GLU A 64 -24.69 5.58 -9.63
C GLU A 64 -25.41 4.43 -10.38
N ASP A 65 -24.66 3.47 -10.91
CA ASP A 65 -25.23 2.25 -11.50
C ASP A 65 -26.03 1.46 -10.47
N ARG A 66 -25.52 1.33 -9.24
CA ARG A 66 -26.22 0.64 -8.16
C ARG A 66 -27.50 1.36 -7.74
N LYS A 67 -27.49 2.69 -7.63
CA LYS A 67 -28.69 3.49 -7.37
C LYS A 67 -29.76 3.23 -8.42
N THR A 68 -29.38 3.24 -9.69
CA THR A 68 -30.29 2.98 -10.82
C THR A 68 -30.91 1.58 -10.71
N GLN A 69 -30.12 0.55 -10.40
CA GLN A 69 -30.61 -0.82 -10.19
C GLN A 69 -31.58 -0.92 -9.02
N VAL A 70 -31.26 -0.26 -7.90
CA VAL A 70 -32.09 -0.26 -6.69
C VAL A 70 -33.43 0.43 -6.94
N ILE A 71 -33.42 1.60 -7.58
CA ILE A 71 -34.64 2.33 -7.95
C ILE A 71 -35.53 1.46 -8.84
N ALA A 72 -35.00 0.86 -9.89
CA ALA A 72 -35.76 -0.02 -10.78
C ALA A 72 -36.36 -1.23 -10.04
N SER A 73 -35.59 -1.86 -9.15
CA SER A 73 -36.07 -3.01 -8.37
C SER A 73 -37.20 -2.67 -7.38
N ILE A 74 -37.18 -1.46 -6.80
CA ILE A 74 -38.23 -1.00 -5.90
C ILE A 74 -39.48 -0.58 -6.72
N GLU A 75 -39.30 0.02 -7.90
CA GLU A 75 -40.35 0.41 -8.82
C GLU A 75 -41.11 -0.81 -9.34
N GLU A 76 -40.41 -1.90 -9.73
CA GLU A 76 -41.02 -3.17 -10.12
C GLU A 76 -41.90 -3.77 -9.03
N GLN A 77 -41.58 -3.51 -7.75
CA GLN A 77 -42.39 -3.93 -6.61
C GLN A 77 -43.62 -3.01 -6.35
N GLY A 78 -43.73 -1.90 -7.09
CA GLY A 78 -44.79 -0.90 -6.89
C GLY A 78 -44.67 -0.13 -5.57
N LYS A 79 -43.48 -0.08 -4.95
CA LYS A 79 -43.26 0.49 -3.63
C LYS A 79 -42.37 1.76 -3.66
N LEU A 80 -41.98 2.24 -4.84
CA LEU A 80 -41.15 3.42 -4.97
C LEU A 80 -41.99 4.68 -4.72
N THR A 81 -41.61 5.46 -3.72
CA THR A 81 -42.16 6.81 -3.47
C THR A 81 -41.15 7.86 -3.97
N GLU A 82 -41.61 9.07 -4.32
CA GLU A 82 -40.71 10.15 -4.76
C GLU A 82 -39.73 10.54 -3.65
N GLU A 83 -40.12 10.48 -2.39
CA GLU A 83 -39.24 10.77 -1.26
C GLU A 83 -38.11 9.74 -1.15
N LEU A 84 -38.39 8.44 -1.23
CA LEU A 84 -37.41 7.36 -1.22
C LEU A 84 -36.44 7.48 -2.41
N LYS A 85 -36.99 7.79 -3.60
CA LYS A 85 -36.20 8.00 -4.80
C LYS A 85 -35.22 9.16 -4.62
N GLU A 86 -35.67 10.27 -4.03
CA GLU A 86 -34.78 11.41 -3.71
C GLU A 86 -33.69 11.01 -2.70
N GLN A 87 -34.03 10.24 -1.66
CA GLN A 87 -33.06 9.76 -0.69
C GLN A 87 -31.99 8.87 -1.35
N ILE A 88 -32.39 7.94 -2.22
CA ILE A 88 -31.45 7.08 -2.96
C ILE A 88 -30.55 7.90 -3.88
N ILE A 89 -31.12 8.87 -4.62
CA ILE A 89 -30.35 9.75 -5.51
C ILE A 89 -29.30 10.57 -4.71
N LYS A 90 -29.70 11.09 -3.54
CA LYS A 90 -28.83 11.89 -2.65
C LYS A 90 -27.79 11.06 -1.88
N ALA A 91 -27.94 9.74 -1.81
CA ALA A 91 -27.01 8.87 -1.06
C ALA A 91 -25.57 9.01 -1.64
N GLU A 92 -24.60 9.26 -0.78
CA GLU A 92 -23.20 9.45 -1.16
C GLU A 92 -22.31 8.20 -1.02
N THR A 93 -22.88 7.15 -0.43
CA THR A 93 -22.14 5.91 -0.16
C THR A 93 -22.97 4.67 -0.54
N MET A 94 -22.26 3.61 -0.94
CA MET A 94 -22.89 2.31 -1.22
C MET A 94 -23.66 1.77 -0.01
N VAL A 95 -23.12 1.98 1.18
CA VAL A 95 -23.73 1.53 2.45
C VAL A 95 -25.11 2.16 2.66
N LEU A 96 -25.23 3.47 2.44
CA LEU A 96 -26.50 4.16 2.58
C LEU A 96 -27.53 3.70 1.53
N VAL A 97 -27.09 3.45 0.28
CA VAL A 97 -27.97 2.89 -0.76
C VAL A 97 -28.49 1.50 -0.36
N GLU A 98 -27.62 0.64 0.18
CA GLU A 98 -28.01 -0.69 0.64
C GLU A 98 -28.92 -0.64 1.88
N ASP A 99 -28.73 0.31 2.79
CA ASP A 99 -29.62 0.51 3.94
C ASP A 99 -31.02 0.97 3.48
N LEU A 100 -31.11 1.90 2.53
CA LEU A 100 -32.39 2.34 1.95
C LEU A 100 -33.10 1.23 1.15
N TYR A 101 -32.33 0.35 0.51
CA TYR A 101 -32.86 -0.80 -0.24
C TYR A 101 -33.29 -1.96 0.67
N ARG A 102 -32.77 -2.03 1.89
CA ARG A 102 -32.93 -3.18 2.80
C ARG A 102 -34.38 -3.63 3.03
N PRO A 103 -35.37 -2.74 3.24
CA PRO A 103 -36.78 -3.15 3.40
C PRO A 103 -37.38 -3.83 2.16
N TYR A 104 -36.81 -3.57 0.98
CA TYR A 104 -37.34 -4.03 -0.32
C TYR A 104 -36.56 -5.21 -0.90
N LYS A 105 -35.41 -5.52 -0.30
CA LYS A 105 -34.55 -6.61 -0.73
C LYS A 105 -35.23 -7.96 -0.42
N GLN A 106 -35.23 -8.86 -1.39
CA GLN A 106 -35.70 -10.23 -1.15
C GLN A 106 -34.86 -10.88 -0.04
N LYS A 107 -35.47 -11.16 1.08
CA LYS A 107 -34.86 -11.83 2.23
C LYS A 107 -35.08 -13.33 2.13
N ARG A 108 -34.14 -14.11 2.69
CA ARG A 108 -34.41 -15.52 2.98
C ARG A 108 -35.53 -15.59 4.02
N ARG A 109 -36.25 -16.74 4.11
CA ARG A 109 -37.33 -16.95 5.07
C ARG A 109 -36.83 -16.64 6.50
N THR A 110 -37.26 -15.51 7.05
CA THR A 110 -36.94 -15.01 8.39
C THR A 110 -38.03 -15.37 9.38
N ARG A 111 -37.81 -15.19 10.70
CA ARG A 111 -38.84 -15.32 11.72
C ARG A 111 -40.03 -14.38 11.43
N ALA A 112 -39.72 -13.13 11.05
CA ALA A 112 -40.74 -12.16 10.69
C ALA A 112 -41.54 -12.58 9.43
N THR A 113 -40.88 -13.17 8.42
CA THR A 113 -41.57 -13.71 7.23
C THR A 113 -42.52 -14.83 7.63
N ILE A 114 -42.09 -15.76 8.49
CA ILE A 114 -42.92 -16.85 9.00
C ILE A 114 -44.12 -16.29 9.78
N ALA A 115 -43.91 -15.29 10.63
CA ALA A 115 -44.95 -14.63 11.38
C ALA A 115 -45.98 -13.92 10.47
N LYS A 116 -45.52 -13.29 9.38
CA LYS A 116 -46.43 -12.70 8.37
C LYS A 116 -47.24 -13.77 7.62
N GLU A 117 -46.59 -14.89 7.24
CA GLU A 117 -47.29 -16.04 6.63
C GLU A 117 -48.39 -16.59 7.56
N LYS A 118 -48.17 -16.55 8.89
CA LYS A 118 -49.16 -16.92 9.91
C LYS A 118 -50.27 -15.86 10.13
N GLY A 119 -50.19 -14.71 9.44
CA GLY A 119 -51.21 -13.66 9.53
C GLY A 119 -51.08 -12.75 10.76
N LEU A 120 -49.88 -12.64 11.38
CA LEU A 120 -49.68 -11.87 12.61
C LEU A 120 -49.32 -10.38 12.36
N GLU A 121 -49.34 -9.93 11.11
CA GLU A 121 -49.03 -8.53 10.76
C GLU A 121 -50.03 -7.51 11.37
N PRO A 122 -51.36 -7.77 11.42
CA PRO A 122 -52.30 -6.86 12.10
C PRO A 122 -52.05 -6.77 13.60
N LEU A 123 -51.62 -7.85 14.28
CA LEU A 123 -51.27 -7.80 15.70
C LEU A 123 -50.01 -6.95 15.92
N ALA A 124 -49.01 -7.07 15.03
CA ALA A 124 -47.83 -6.21 15.07
C ALA A 124 -48.21 -4.73 14.89
N ALA A 125 -49.10 -4.40 13.96
CA ALA A 125 -49.60 -3.04 13.76
C ALA A 125 -50.34 -2.53 15.01
N TYR A 126 -51.22 -3.34 15.62
CA TYR A 126 -51.94 -3.01 16.84
C TYR A 126 -51.00 -2.65 18.01
N ILE A 127 -49.91 -3.42 18.18
CA ILE A 127 -48.89 -3.12 19.20
C ILE A 127 -48.20 -1.80 18.89
N LYS A 128 -47.83 -1.54 17.62
CA LYS A 128 -47.16 -0.31 17.17
C LYS A 128 -48.03 0.95 17.27
N GLU A 129 -49.36 0.84 17.18
CA GLU A 129 -50.27 1.98 17.35
C GLU A 129 -50.30 2.54 18.77
N GLN A 130 -49.85 1.77 19.77
CA GLN A 130 -49.71 2.17 21.19
C GLN A 130 -51.03 2.70 21.79
N ASN A 131 -52.17 2.28 21.28
CA ASN A 131 -53.50 2.69 21.69
C ASN A 131 -54.26 1.58 22.44
N ALA A 132 -53.53 0.53 22.88
CA ALA A 132 -54.19 -0.61 23.56
C ALA A 132 -54.85 -0.18 24.87
N VAL A 133 -56.07 -0.62 25.06
CA VAL A 133 -56.91 -0.40 26.27
C VAL A 133 -57.06 -1.66 27.10
N LYS A 134 -56.45 -2.77 26.67
CA LYS A 134 -56.49 -4.09 27.31
C LYS A 134 -55.13 -4.77 27.13
N ASP A 135 -54.88 -5.77 27.96
CA ASP A 135 -53.70 -6.64 27.81
C ASP A 135 -53.57 -7.19 26.39
N ILE A 136 -52.37 -7.09 25.83
CA ILE A 136 -52.01 -7.54 24.49
C ILE A 136 -52.34 -9.02 24.29
N LEU A 137 -52.19 -9.87 25.32
CA LEU A 137 -52.54 -11.27 25.26
C LEU A 137 -54.03 -11.50 24.95
N THR A 138 -54.90 -10.58 25.39
CA THR A 138 -56.32 -10.63 25.06
C THR A 138 -56.61 -10.43 23.57
N GLU A 139 -55.86 -9.52 22.95
CA GLU A 139 -55.95 -9.29 21.50
C GLU A 139 -55.27 -10.44 20.73
N ALA A 140 -54.10 -10.87 21.18
CA ALA A 140 -53.32 -11.96 20.60
C ALA A 140 -54.09 -13.30 20.54
N ALA A 141 -54.95 -13.56 21.53
CA ALA A 141 -55.79 -14.76 21.54
C ALA A 141 -56.69 -14.91 20.29
N LYS A 142 -57.02 -13.82 19.58
CA LYS A 142 -57.76 -13.84 18.33
C LYS A 142 -56.99 -14.43 17.14
N TYR A 143 -55.69 -14.54 17.26
CA TYR A 143 -54.81 -15.02 16.21
C TYR A 143 -54.37 -16.47 16.42
N ILE A 144 -54.90 -17.16 17.44
CA ILE A 144 -54.69 -18.58 17.62
C ILE A 144 -55.36 -19.31 16.45
N SER A 145 -54.64 -20.19 15.78
CA SER A 145 -55.11 -20.89 14.59
C SER A 145 -54.49 -22.29 14.48
N ASP A 146 -55.32 -23.26 14.13
CA ASP A 146 -54.92 -24.63 13.82
C ASP A 146 -54.85 -24.86 12.29
N GLU A 147 -54.92 -23.79 11.46
CA GLU A 147 -54.86 -23.90 10.00
C GLU A 147 -53.47 -24.41 9.58
N GLU A 148 -53.46 -25.47 8.77
CA GLU A 148 -52.20 -26.10 8.28
C GLU A 148 -51.27 -25.06 7.61
N GLY A 149 -50.05 -24.95 8.09
CA GLY A 149 -49.05 -23.98 7.62
C GLY A 149 -49.17 -22.58 8.24
N LYS A 150 -50.19 -22.33 9.08
CA LYS A 150 -50.37 -21.07 9.84
C LYS A 150 -50.67 -21.33 11.33
N GLU A 151 -50.24 -22.48 11.83
CA GLU A 151 -50.51 -22.87 13.21
C GLU A 151 -49.90 -21.86 14.19
N VAL A 152 -50.76 -21.38 15.11
CA VAL A 152 -50.40 -20.52 16.25
C VAL A 152 -51.04 -21.12 17.48
N ASN A 153 -50.25 -21.75 18.35
CA ASN A 153 -50.76 -22.59 19.42
C ASN A 153 -51.18 -21.83 20.69
N SER A 154 -50.70 -20.58 20.84
CA SER A 154 -50.98 -19.76 22.02
C SER A 154 -50.94 -18.26 21.71
N ALA A 155 -51.55 -17.46 22.59
CA ALA A 155 -51.47 -16.00 22.55
C ALA A 155 -49.99 -15.51 22.68
N ASP A 156 -49.19 -16.19 23.49
CA ASP A 156 -47.76 -15.86 23.65
C ASP A 156 -47.00 -16.11 22.34
N GLU A 157 -47.30 -17.19 21.60
CA GLU A 157 -46.70 -17.45 20.28
C GLU A 157 -47.13 -16.37 19.27
N ALA A 158 -48.38 -15.92 19.31
CA ALA A 158 -48.87 -14.83 18.48
C ALA A 158 -48.13 -13.52 18.76
N VAL A 159 -47.96 -13.17 20.04
CA VAL A 159 -47.20 -11.99 20.47
C VAL A 159 -45.73 -12.10 20.04
N ALA A 160 -45.08 -13.24 20.28
CA ALA A 160 -43.69 -13.44 19.87
C ALA A 160 -43.47 -13.25 18.35
N GLY A 161 -44.42 -13.79 17.53
CA GLY A 161 -44.40 -13.57 16.09
C GLY A 161 -44.62 -12.11 15.68
N ALA A 162 -45.55 -11.42 16.34
CA ALA A 162 -45.78 -9.99 16.11
C ALA A 162 -44.57 -9.16 16.47
N LEU A 163 -43.89 -9.47 17.57
CA LEU A 163 -42.65 -8.80 17.98
C LEU A 163 -41.49 -9.10 17.01
N ASP A 164 -41.37 -10.31 16.44
CA ASP A 164 -40.41 -10.61 15.39
C ASP A 164 -40.62 -9.73 14.13
N ILE A 165 -41.86 -9.45 13.76
CA ILE A 165 -42.20 -8.54 12.66
C ILE A 165 -41.74 -7.10 12.99
N ILE A 166 -42.07 -6.60 14.20
CA ILE A 166 -41.69 -5.26 14.64
C ILE A 166 -40.19 -5.13 14.74
N ALA A 167 -39.48 -6.11 15.31
CA ALA A 167 -38.03 -6.11 15.43
C ALA A 167 -37.32 -6.03 14.05
N GLU A 168 -37.85 -6.76 13.05
CA GLU A 168 -37.34 -6.67 11.69
C GLU A 168 -37.61 -5.28 11.07
N GLN A 169 -38.82 -4.72 11.27
CA GLN A 169 -39.12 -3.36 10.80
C GLN A 169 -38.17 -2.31 11.40
N ILE A 170 -37.91 -2.34 12.70
CA ILE A 170 -36.97 -1.47 13.38
C ILE A 170 -35.55 -1.62 12.77
N SER A 171 -35.14 -2.86 12.56
CA SER A 171 -33.80 -3.17 12.01
C SER A 171 -33.58 -2.68 10.57
N ASP A 172 -34.68 -2.47 9.84
CA ASP A 172 -34.65 -2.06 8.43
C ASP A 172 -34.71 -0.55 8.23
N VAL A 173 -34.90 0.25 9.30
CA VAL A 173 -34.89 1.72 9.20
C VAL A 173 -33.48 2.23 8.96
N ALA A 174 -33.26 2.84 7.81
CA ALA A 174 -31.94 3.33 7.38
C ALA A 174 -31.37 4.39 8.33
N ASP A 175 -32.20 5.31 8.83
CA ASP A 175 -31.75 6.37 9.75
C ASP A 175 -31.27 5.80 11.09
N TYR A 176 -31.91 4.74 11.60
CA TYR A 176 -31.47 4.08 12.82
C TYR A 176 -30.11 3.41 12.63
N ARG A 177 -29.94 2.73 11.52
CA ARG A 177 -28.65 2.09 11.17
C ARG A 177 -27.53 3.12 11.02
N THR A 178 -27.81 4.22 10.34
CA THR A 178 -26.86 5.32 10.17
C THR A 178 -26.45 5.89 11.53
N TYR A 179 -27.42 6.24 12.38
CA TYR A 179 -27.11 6.74 13.72
C TYR A 179 -26.30 5.74 14.56
N ILE A 180 -26.68 4.47 14.57
CA ILE A 180 -26.00 3.43 15.35
C ILE A 180 -24.58 3.19 14.85
N ARG A 181 -24.37 3.19 13.53
CA ARG A 181 -23.06 3.08 12.92
C ARG A 181 -22.17 4.25 13.33
N ASP A 182 -22.65 5.48 13.19
CA ASP A 182 -21.89 6.69 13.49
C ASP A 182 -21.51 6.77 14.96
N ILE A 183 -22.45 6.52 15.86
CA ILE A 183 -22.17 6.56 17.29
C ILE A 183 -21.23 5.44 17.73
N THR A 184 -21.35 4.24 17.14
CA THR A 184 -20.46 3.12 17.42
C THR A 184 -19.06 3.37 16.90
N PHE A 185 -18.91 3.97 15.73
CA PHE A 185 -17.61 4.34 15.20
C PHE A 185 -16.94 5.42 16.06
N LYS A 186 -17.71 6.41 16.53
CA LYS A 186 -17.20 7.54 17.29
C LYS A 186 -16.86 7.21 18.75
N GLU A 187 -17.69 6.42 19.42
CA GLU A 187 -17.60 6.18 20.86
C GLU A 187 -17.31 4.73 21.24
N GLY A 188 -17.40 3.82 20.27
CA GLY A 188 -17.17 2.41 20.49
C GLY A 188 -15.69 2.07 20.66
N LYS A 189 -15.45 0.84 21.15
CA LYS A 189 -14.12 0.28 21.36
C LYS A 189 -14.00 -1.06 20.66
N LEU A 190 -12.81 -1.33 20.17
CA LEU A 190 -12.41 -2.68 19.77
C LEU A 190 -11.87 -3.38 21.02
N VAL A 191 -12.51 -4.47 21.41
CA VAL A 191 -12.13 -5.30 22.56
C VAL A 191 -11.58 -6.61 22.06
N VAL A 192 -10.38 -6.95 22.49
CA VAL A 192 -9.65 -8.15 22.06
C VAL A 192 -9.28 -8.96 23.31
N THR A 193 -9.57 -10.24 23.27
CA THR A 193 -9.25 -11.18 24.36
C THR A 193 -8.57 -12.42 23.80
N ALA A 194 -7.69 -13.03 24.59
CA ALA A 194 -7.14 -14.34 24.25
C ALA A 194 -8.23 -15.41 24.24
N LYS A 195 -8.10 -16.40 23.35
CA LYS A 195 -8.88 -17.65 23.47
C LYS A 195 -8.33 -18.58 24.55
N ASP A 196 -7.01 -18.56 24.72
CA ASP A 196 -6.27 -19.24 25.78
C ASP A 196 -5.16 -18.30 26.27
N GLU A 197 -5.31 -17.81 27.50
CA GLU A 197 -4.36 -16.88 28.13
C GLU A 197 -2.98 -17.47 28.36
N ASN A 198 -2.85 -18.80 28.36
CA ASN A 198 -1.59 -19.50 28.57
C ASN A 198 -0.86 -19.86 27.27
N ALA A 199 -1.45 -19.58 26.12
CA ALA A 199 -0.82 -19.86 24.84
C ALA A 199 0.36 -18.91 24.60
N ASP A 200 1.54 -19.47 24.33
CA ASP A 200 2.70 -18.68 23.89
C ASP A 200 2.50 -18.26 22.43
N SER A 201 2.33 -16.98 22.18
CA SER A 201 2.15 -16.45 20.83
C SER A 201 2.72 -15.05 20.66
N VAL A 202 2.90 -14.65 19.41
CA VAL A 202 3.33 -13.29 19.05
C VAL A 202 2.26 -12.23 19.36
N TYR A 203 1.05 -12.64 19.71
CA TYR A 203 -0.12 -11.79 19.98
C TYR A 203 -0.36 -11.50 21.46
N GLU A 204 0.55 -11.87 22.38
CA GLU A 204 0.40 -11.66 23.83
C GLU A 204 0.02 -10.22 24.21
N ASN A 205 0.50 -9.22 23.45
CA ASN A 205 0.17 -7.81 23.69
C ASN A 205 -1.32 -7.48 23.46
N TYR A 206 -2.06 -8.38 22.83
CA TYR A 206 -3.50 -8.23 22.50
C TYR A 206 -4.38 -9.17 23.32
N TYR A 207 -3.87 -9.91 24.30
CA TYR A 207 -4.64 -10.88 25.08
C TYR A 207 -5.68 -10.23 26.00
N ASP A 208 -5.41 -9.02 26.48
CA ASP A 208 -6.36 -8.15 27.19
C ASP A 208 -6.15 -6.73 26.65
N TYR A 209 -6.78 -6.44 25.52
CA TYR A 209 -6.57 -5.18 24.81
C TYR A 209 -7.88 -4.53 24.44
N ASN A 210 -7.96 -3.21 24.65
CA ASN A 210 -9.07 -2.41 24.17
C ASN A 210 -8.57 -1.04 23.69
N GLU A 211 -9.15 -0.55 22.59
CA GLU A 211 -8.83 0.76 22.03
C GLU A 211 -10.05 1.36 21.35
N ALA A 212 -10.16 2.70 21.35
CA ALA A 212 -11.23 3.41 20.68
C ALA A 212 -11.18 3.17 19.15
N ILE A 213 -12.31 2.83 18.55
CA ILE A 213 -12.43 2.55 17.11
C ILE A 213 -11.94 3.74 16.26
N ALA A 214 -12.29 4.97 16.68
CA ALA A 214 -11.97 6.18 15.94
C ALA A 214 -10.47 6.48 15.84
N SER A 215 -9.63 5.89 16.68
CA SER A 215 -8.19 6.24 16.77
C SER A 215 -7.24 5.04 16.66
N ILE A 216 -7.77 3.83 16.48
CA ILE A 216 -6.92 2.64 16.40
C ILE A 216 -6.08 2.65 15.13
N PRO A 217 -4.73 2.49 15.22
CA PRO A 217 -3.86 2.48 14.06
C PRO A 217 -4.06 1.24 13.17
N GLY A 218 -3.91 1.41 11.85
CA GLY A 218 -4.12 0.35 10.87
C GLY A 218 -3.28 -0.89 11.10
N HIS A 219 -1.99 -0.75 11.44
CA HIS A 219 -1.11 -1.90 11.71
C HIS A 219 -1.59 -2.78 12.87
N ARG A 220 -2.26 -2.19 13.89
CA ARG A 220 -2.86 -2.97 14.98
C ARG A 220 -4.08 -3.75 14.52
N ILE A 221 -4.91 -3.14 13.67
CA ILE A 221 -6.05 -3.83 13.04
C ILE A 221 -5.58 -5.06 12.26
N LEU A 222 -4.53 -4.92 11.46
CA LEU A 222 -3.98 -6.04 10.68
C LEU A 222 -3.40 -7.14 11.57
N ALA A 223 -2.67 -6.77 12.63
CA ALA A 223 -2.15 -7.70 13.62
C ALA A 223 -3.27 -8.47 14.35
N ILE A 224 -4.30 -7.74 14.82
CA ILE A 224 -5.45 -8.31 15.52
C ILE A 224 -6.25 -9.25 14.60
N ASN A 225 -6.50 -8.85 13.36
CA ASN A 225 -7.20 -9.68 12.38
C ASN A 225 -6.45 -10.98 12.09
N ARG A 226 -5.13 -10.93 11.99
CA ARG A 226 -4.29 -12.11 11.82
C ARG A 226 -4.34 -13.03 13.03
N GLY A 227 -4.20 -12.48 14.26
CA GLY A 227 -4.33 -13.26 15.50
C GLY A 227 -5.71 -13.91 15.67
N GLU A 228 -6.79 -13.27 15.21
CA GLU A 228 -8.13 -13.84 15.17
C GLU A 228 -8.23 -14.97 14.13
N SER A 229 -7.68 -14.79 12.93
CA SER A 229 -7.63 -15.80 11.86
C SER A 229 -6.84 -17.04 12.28
N GLU A 230 -5.72 -16.85 12.99
CA GLU A 230 -4.89 -17.90 13.56
C GLU A 230 -5.47 -18.51 14.85
N LYS A 231 -6.65 -18.03 15.30
CA LYS A 231 -7.42 -18.52 16.45
C LYS A 231 -6.78 -18.29 17.83
N PHE A 232 -5.85 -17.36 17.93
CA PHE A 232 -5.31 -16.91 19.23
C PHE A 232 -6.21 -15.88 19.90
N LEU A 233 -6.86 -15.03 19.10
CA LEU A 233 -7.64 -13.91 19.60
C LEU A 233 -9.15 -14.09 19.33
N THR A 234 -9.96 -13.42 20.16
CA THR A 234 -11.37 -13.13 19.94
C THR A 234 -11.56 -11.63 19.92
N VAL A 235 -12.25 -11.12 18.92
CA VAL A 235 -12.39 -9.67 18.69
C VAL A 235 -13.86 -9.29 18.66
N LYS A 236 -14.22 -8.23 19.40
CA LYS A 236 -15.59 -7.69 19.48
C LYS A 236 -15.58 -6.18 19.39
N VAL A 237 -16.65 -5.63 18.86
CA VAL A 237 -16.93 -4.20 18.91
C VAL A 237 -17.87 -3.94 20.08
N GLU A 238 -17.41 -3.19 21.08
CA GLU A 238 -18.21 -2.72 22.20
C GLU A 238 -18.80 -1.35 21.85
N ALA A 239 -20.11 -1.33 21.56
CA ALA A 239 -20.85 -0.12 21.26
C ALA A 239 -21.45 0.53 22.52
N PRO A 240 -21.79 1.83 22.51
CA PRO A 240 -22.49 2.48 23.60
C PRO A 240 -23.97 2.09 23.66
N LYS A 241 -24.25 0.82 24.02
CA LYS A 241 -25.56 0.16 23.96
C LYS A 241 -26.68 0.96 24.64
N ASP A 242 -26.44 1.46 25.87
CA ASP A 242 -27.47 2.21 26.62
C ASP A 242 -27.90 3.49 25.90
N ARG A 243 -26.98 4.13 25.20
CA ARG A 243 -27.27 5.32 24.40
C ARG A 243 -28.06 4.99 23.15
N ILE A 244 -27.71 3.90 22.50
CA ILE A 244 -28.40 3.37 21.32
C ILE A 244 -29.84 2.97 21.67
N LEU A 245 -30.04 2.20 22.73
CA LEU A 245 -31.36 1.78 23.16
C LEU A 245 -32.26 2.97 23.55
N ARG A 246 -31.70 3.96 24.25
CA ARG A 246 -32.45 5.20 24.55
C ARG A 246 -32.84 5.98 23.31
N TYR A 247 -31.98 6.00 22.28
CA TYR A 247 -32.30 6.62 21.00
C TYR A 247 -33.46 5.87 20.30
N LEU A 248 -33.35 4.57 20.16
CA LEU A 248 -34.40 3.73 19.53
C LEU A 248 -35.71 3.83 20.28
N ALA A 249 -35.69 3.76 21.62
CA ALA A 249 -36.88 3.92 22.44
C ALA A 249 -37.58 5.26 22.23
N LYS A 250 -36.81 6.36 22.14
CA LYS A 250 -37.35 7.69 21.85
C LYS A 250 -38.01 7.79 20.47
N GLN A 251 -37.55 7.02 19.50
CA GLN A 251 -38.15 7.01 18.14
C GLN A 251 -39.38 6.11 18.05
N GLU A 252 -39.36 4.96 18.68
CA GLU A 252 -40.41 3.92 18.54
C GLU A 252 -41.49 4.03 19.60
N ILE A 253 -41.22 4.51 20.81
CA ILE A 253 -42.21 4.67 21.91
C ILE A 253 -42.65 6.13 21.92
N THR A 254 -43.78 6.38 21.26
CA THR A 254 -44.40 7.70 21.11
C THR A 254 -45.48 8.00 22.14
N ALA A 255 -46.04 6.97 22.79
CA ALA A 255 -47.02 7.07 23.84
C ALA A 255 -46.68 6.13 25.00
N ASP A 256 -46.82 6.64 26.23
CA ASP A 256 -46.65 5.80 27.41
C ASP A 256 -47.95 5.01 27.64
N ASN A 257 -47.93 3.72 27.28
CA ASN A 257 -49.07 2.80 27.35
C ASN A 257 -48.67 1.55 28.13
N GLU A 258 -49.31 1.30 29.28
CA GLU A 258 -48.95 0.19 30.17
C GLU A 258 -49.04 -1.19 29.51
N PHE A 259 -49.85 -1.36 28.44
CA PHE A 259 -50.02 -2.63 27.74
C PHE A 259 -49.04 -2.85 26.59
N THR A 260 -48.52 -1.79 25.95
CA THR A 260 -47.65 -1.92 24.78
C THR A 260 -46.24 -1.58 25.04
N THR A 261 -45.94 -0.60 25.95
CA THR A 261 -44.57 -0.13 26.23
C THR A 261 -43.60 -1.23 26.66
N PRO A 262 -43.99 -2.20 27.54
CA PRO A 262 -43.09 -3.30 27.91
C PRO A 262 -42.70 -4.17 26.72
N TYR A 263 -43.65 -4.49 25.81
CA TYR A 263 -43.41 -5.30 24.63
C TYR A 263 -42.52 -4.57 23.61
N LEU A 264 -42.77 -3.29 23.39
CA LEU A 264 -41.93 -2.48 22.49
C LEU A 264 -40.52 -2.31 23.05
N THR A 265 -40.33 -2.13 24.35
CA THR A 265 -39.01 -2.05 24.98
C THR A 265 -38.22 -3.35 24.76
N ALA A 266 -38.82 -4.49 25.05
CA ALA A 266 -38.21 -5.81 24.81
C ALA A 266 -37.92 -6.04 23.31
N CYS A 267 -38.83 -5.61 22.43
CA CYS A 267 -38.67 -5.71 21.00
C CYS A 267 -37.50 -4.85 20.46
N ILE A 268 -37.30 -3.63 20.99
CA ILE A 268 -36.19 -2.74 20.65
C ILE A 268 -34.88 -3.39 21.06
N GLU A 269 -34.80 -3.97 22.25
CA GLU A 269 -33.61 -4.70 22.72
C GLU A 269 -33.28 -5.89 21.81
N ASP A 270 -34.28 -6.74 21.50
CA ASP A 270 -34.12 -7.90 20.62
C ASP A 270 -33.68 -7.45 19.20
N SER A 271 -34.34 -6.41 18.64
CA SER A 271 -33.96 -5.85 17.34
C SER A 271 -32.52 -5.41 17.30
N TYR A 272 -32.08 -4.69 18.34
CA TYR A 272 -30.69 -4.24 18.44
C TYR A 272 -29.74 -5.44 18.57
N ASP A 273 -29.90 -6.28 19.60
CA ASP A 273 -28.95 -7.35 19.92
C ASP A 273 -28.87 -8.44 18.84
N ARG A 274 -30.00 -8.81 18.26
CA ARG A 274 -30.08 -9.91 17.29
C ARG A 274 -29.89 -9.49 15.84
N LEU A 275 -30.39 -8.32 15.45
CA LEU A 275 -30.45 -7.94 14.03
C LEU A 275 -29.49 -6.78 13.67
N ILE A 276 -29.42 -5.73 14.51
CA ILE A 276 -28.67 -4.52 14.19
C ILE A 276 -27.19 -4.65 14.61
N ALA A 277 -26.93 -4.92 15.87
CA ALA A 277 -25.57 -4.91 16.43
C ALA A 277 -24.61 -5.86 15.69
N PRO A 278 -24.95 -7.13 15.39
CA PRO A 278 -24.05 -8.01 14.66
C PRO A 278 -23.78 -7.57 13.21
N ALA A 279 -24.74 -6.86 12.60
CA ALA A 279 -24.56 -6.33 11.25
C ALA A 279 -23.63 -5.11 11.25
N ILE A 280 -23.87 -4.15 12.16
CA ILE A 280 -23.05 -2.95 12.32
C ILE A 280 -21.62 -3.32 12.76
N GLU A 281 -21.47 -4.29 13.66
CA GLU A 281 -20.14 -4.80 14.04
C GLU A 281 -19.34 -5.30 12.82
N ARG A 282 -19.96 -6.12 11.97
CA ARG A 282 -19.30 -6.59 10.73
C ARG A 282 -18.95 -5.45 9.78
N GLU A 283 -19.84 -4.47 9.63
CA GLU A 283 -19.62 -3.30 8.79
C GLU A 283 -18.44 -2.47 9.30
N ILE A 284 -18.39 -2.20 10.60
CA ILE A 284 -17.28 -1.46 11.23
C ILE A 284 -15.96 -2.23 11.10
N ARG A 285 -15.98 -3.54 11.41
CA ARG A 285 -14.79 -4.40 11.27
C ARG A 285 -14.27 -4.42 9.82
N SER A 286 -15.16 -4.50 8.83
CA SER A 286 -14.81 -4.43 7.41
C SER A 286 -14.20 -3.08 7.07
N THR A 287 -14.84 -1.97 7.48
CA THR A 287 -14.34 -0.62 7.23
C THR A 287 -12.95 -0.39 7.83
N LEU A 288 -12.74 -0.82 9.08
CA LEU A 288 -11.43 -0.71 9.73
C LEU A 288 -10.35 -1.53 8.98
N THR A 289 -10.73 -2.73 8.53
CA THR A 289 -9.82 -3.60 7.76
C THR A 289 -9.49 -2.99 6.41
N ASP A 290 -10.48 -2.49 5.67
CA ASP A 290 -10.27 -1.87 4.37
C ASP A 290 -9.36 -0.64 4.48
N ASN A 291 -9.63 0.24 5.45
CA ASN A 291 -8.79 1.42 5.70
C ASN A 291 -7.36 1.04 6.10
N ALA A 292 -7.20 0.03 6.95
CA ALA A 292 -5.88 -0.46 7.36
C ALA A 292 -5.08 -1.06 6.19
N GLN A 293 -5.76 -1.83 5.34
CA GLN A 293 -5.15 -2.38 4.12
C GLN A 293 -4.76 -1.28 3.14
N ASP A 294 -5.60 -0.28 2.94
CA ASP A 294 -5.32 0.84 2.04
C ASP A 294 -4.08 1.63 2.46
N GLY A 295 -4.00 1.94 3.76
CA GLY A 295 -2.81 2.58 4.33
C GLY A 295 -1.54 1.75 4.11
N ALA A 296 -1.59 0.46 4.42
CA ALA A 296 -0.45 -0.43 4.25
C ALA A 296 -0.06 -0.62 2.77
N ILE A 297 -1.01 -0.79 1.86
CA ILE A 297 -0.75 -0.92 0.43
C ILE A 297 -0.08 0.35 -0.13
N LYS A 298 -0.50 1.54 0.35
CA LYS A 298 0.15 2.81 -0.03
C LYS A 298 1.63 2.83 0.40
N VAL A 299 1.93 2.38 1.62
CA VAL A 299 3.32 2.26 2.10
C VAL A 299 4.11 1.26 1.26
N PHE A 300 3.51 0.10 0.94
CA PHE A 300 4.17 -0.91 0.11
C PHE A 300 4.46 -0.38 -1.29
N GLY A 301 3.53 0.37 -1.88
CA GLY A 301 3.73 1.03 -3.16
C GLY A 301 4.95 1.96 -3.14
N LYS A 302 5.08 2.80 -2.13
CA LYS A 302 6.23 3.70 -1.97
C LYS A 302 7.55 2.94 -1.77
N ASN A 303 7.56 1.91 -0.92
CA ASN A 303 8.75 1.06 -0.74
C ASN A 303 9.16 0.38 -2.05
N LEU A 304 8.19 -0.11 -2.84
CA LEU A 304 8.47 -0.72 -4.13
C LEU A 304 9.02 0.30 -5.13
N GLU A 305 8.41 1.50 -5.23
CA GLU A 305 8.89 2.57 -6.11
C GLU A 305 10.36 2.87 -5.85
N GLN A 306 10.73 3.00 -4.58
CA GLN A 306 12.10 3.31 -4.19
C GLN A 306 13.09 2.18 -4.51
N LEU A 307 12.68 0.91 -4.36
CA LEU A 307 13.48 -0.22 -4.77
C LEU A 307 13.70 -0.25 -6.30
N LEU A 308 12.66 0.05 -7.07
CA LEU A 308 12.72 0.10 -8.53
C LEU A 308 13.58 1.26 -9.04
N LEU A 309 13.52 2.40 -8.36
CA LEU A 309 14.23 3.61 -8.74
C LEU A 309 15.63 3.74 -8.11
N GLN A 310 16.16 2.69 -7.47
CA GLN A 310 17.54 2.70 -7.00
C GLN A 310 18.53 2.96 -8.16
N PRO A 311 19.57 3.79 -7.94
CA PRO A 311 20.56 4.08 -8.96
C PRO A 311 21.28 2.81 -9.43
N PRO A 312 21.40 2.60 -10.74
CA PRO A 312 22.16 1.49 -11.29
C PRO A 312 23.65 1.66 -11.08
N ILE A 313 24.38 0.57 -10.84
CA ILE A 313 25.85 0.54 -10.84
C ILE A 313 26.30 -0.04 -12.18
N ALA A 314 26.14 0.75 -13.24
CA ALA A 314 26.46 0.32 -14.60
C ALA A 314 27.97 0.20 -14.87
N GLY A 315 28.34 -0.54 -15.91
CA GLY A 315 29.70 -0.61 -16.44
C GLY A 315 30.69 -1.47 -15.64
N LYS A 316 30.25 -2.15 -14.57
CA LYS A 316 31.08 -3.04 -13.76
C LYS A 316 30.88 -4.52 -14.13
N VAL A 317 31.96 -5.31 -14.02
CA VAL A 317 31.87 -6.77 -13.99
C VAL A 317 31.50 -7.18 -12.56
N VAL A 318 30.37 -7.85 -12.41
CA VAL A 318 29.77 -8.17 -11.11
C VAL A 318 29.78 -9.66 -10.85
N LEU A 319 30.19 -10.06 -9.65
CA LEU A 319 30.01 -11.39 -9.10
C LEU A 319 28.77 -11.41 -8.20
N GLY A 320 27.70 -12.07 -8.61
CA GLY A 320 26.54 -12.35 -7.78
C GLY A 320 26.82 -13.53 -6.86
N TRP A 321 26.55 -13.35 -5.60
CA TRP A 321 26.70 -14.35 -4.56
C TRP A 321 25.34 -14.60 -3.93
N ASP A 322 24.74 -15.76 -4.22
CA ASP A 322 23.51 -16.24 -3.61
C ASP A 322 23.87 -17.13 -2.41
N PRO A 323 23.72 -16.63 -1.15
CA PRO A 323 24.15 -17.37 0.04
C PRO A 323 23.31 -18.60 0.31
N GLY A 324 23.88 -19.61 0.96
CA GLY A 324 23.14 -20.79 1.37
C GLY A 324 23.95 -21.77 2.21
N PHE A 325 23.28 -22.50 3.10
CA PHE A 325 23.92 -23.51 3.94
C PHE A 325 24.07 -24.86 3.23
N ARG A 326 23.05 -25.71 3.24
CA ARG A 326 23.10 -27.11 2.75
C ARG A 326 23.40 -27.24 1.27
N ASN A 327 22.89 -26.35 0.44
CA ASN A 327 23.04 -26.37 -1.00
C ASN A 327 24.25 -25.58 -1.49
N GLY A 328 25.07 -25.08 -0.56
CA GLY A 328 26.22 -24.21 -0.86
C GLY A 328 25.79 -22.81 -1.35
N CYS A 329 26.79 -21.95 -1.51
CA CYS A 329 26.64 -20.62 -2.08
C CYS A 329 26.78 -20.69 -3.61
N LYS A 330 25.88 -20.05 -4.34
CA LYS A 330 25.88 -20.04 -5.80
C LYS A 330 26.47 -18.74 -6.28
N LEU A 331 27.37 -18.84 -7.21
CA LEU A 331 28.09 -17.72 -7.79
C LEU A 331 27.78 -17.58 -9.27
N ALA A 332 27.58 -16.35 -9.71
CA ALA A 332 27.46 -16.02 -11.13
C ALA A 332 28.24 -14.75 -11.43
N ILE A 333 29.04 -14.77 -12.50
CA ILE A 333 29.77 -13.57 -12.94
C ILE A 333 29.10 -13.06 -14.20
N VAL A 334 28.76 -11.78 -14.19
CA VAL A 334 28.18 -11.08 -15.34
C VAL A 334 29.10 -9.93 -15.77
N ASP A 335 29.21 -9.72 -17.07
CA ASP A 335 29.94 -8.60 -17.64
C ASP A 335 29.16 -7.27 -17.47
N ALA A 336 29.74 -6.18 -17.93
CA ALA A 336 29.15 -4.84 -17.85
C ALA A 336 27.78 -4.71 -18.59
N THR A 337 27.45 -5.68 -19.47
CA THR A 337 26.16 -5.71 -20.19
C THR A 337 25.13 -6.66 -19.57
N GLY A 338 25.50 -7.34 -18.48
CA GLY A 338 24.68 -8.34 -17.81
C GLY A 338 24.76 -9.75 -18.45
N LYS A 339 25.66 -9.97 -19.42
CA LYS A 339 25.89 -11.30 -20.00
C LYS A 339 26.64 -12.19 -19.01
N VAL A 340 26.15 -13.41 -18.82
CA VAL A 340 26.81 -14.39 -17.93
C VAL A 340 28.13 -14.89 -18.53
N LEU A 341 29.20 -14.75 -17.77
CA LEU A 341 30.56 -15.22 -18.12
C LEU A 341 30.89 -16.58 -17.49
N ALA A 342 30.46 -16.81 -16.25
CA ALA A 342 30.71 -18.05 -15.53
C ALA A 342 29.70 -18.24 -14.40
N THR A 343 29.51 -19.50 -14.00
CA THR A 343 28.76 -19.88 -12.79
C THR A 343 29.56 -20.91 -11.99
N LYS A 344 29.43 -20.90 -10.66
CA LYS A 344 30.10 -21.85 -9.78
C LYS A 344 29.29 -22.05 -8.50
N VAL A 345 29.37 -23.24 -7.89
CA VAL A 345 28.87 -23.49 -6.54
C VAL A 345 30.06 -23.69 -5.62
N VAL A 346 30.02 -23.08 -4.44
CA VAL A 346 31.03 -23.18 -3.38
C VAL A 346 30.35 -23.50 -2.05
N TYR A 347 31.09 -24.05 -1.09
CA TYR A 347 30.55 -24.56 0.16
C TYR A 347 31.27 -23.98 1.40
N PRO A 348 31.26 -22.64 1.57
CA PRO A 348 32.00 -22.01 2.68
C PRO A 348 31.31 -22.12 4.04
N THR A 349 30.01 -22.39 4.04
CA THR A 349 29.13 -22.39 5.23
C THR A 349 28.89 -23.79 5.76
N GLU A 350 28.30 -23.89 6.96
CA GLU A 350 27.89 -25.19 7.53
C GLU A 350 26.93 -25.95 6.58
N PRO A 351 27.00 -27.27 6.57
CA PRO A 351 27.84 -28.18 7.36
C PRO A 351 29.25 -28.42 6.77
N PHE A 352 29.58 -27.86 5.61
CA PHE A 352 30.79 -28.20 4.85
C PHE A 352 32.03 -27.39 5.27
N ASN A 353 31.85 -26.12 5.65
CA ASN A 353 32.89 -25.19 6.14
C ASN A 353 34.18 -25.12 5.30
N LYS A 354 34.05 -25.22 3.95
CA LYS A 354 35.19 -25.16 3.03
C LYS A 354 35.60 -23.71 2.72
N VAL A 355 35.92 -22.94 3.77
CA VAL A 355 36.17 -21.50 3.69
C VAL A 355 37.39 -21.19 2.82
N GLU A 356 38.56 -21.81 3.12
CA GLU A 356 39.83 -21.53 2.42
C GLU A 356 39.78 -21.97 0.95
N GLU A 357 39.14 -23.12 0.65
CA GLU A 357 38.92 -23.57 -0.74
C GLU A 357 38.07 -22.55 -1.49
N THR A 358 37.01 -22.03 -0.85
CA THR A 358 36.11 -21.02 -1.42
C THR A 358 36.83 -19.70 -1.70
N LYS A 359 37.55 -19.15 -0.71
CA LYS A 359 38.32 -17.91 -0.86
C LYS A 359 39.27 -18.00 -2.06
N LYS A 360 40.00 -19.11 -2.20
CA LYS A 360 40.90 -19.33 -3.34
C LYS A 360 40.17 -19.36 -4.67
N ILE A 361 39.10 -20.16 -4.79
CA ILE A 361 38.32 -20.28 -6.01
C ILE A 361 37.76 -18.90 -6.43
N VAL A 362 37.20 -18.15 -5.49
CA VAL A 362 36.60 -16.83 -5.78
C VAL A 362 37.66 -15.80 -6.14
N ALA A 363 38.80 -15.77 -5.44
CA ALA A 363 39.91 -14.87 -5.79
C ALA A 363 40.47 -15.15 -7.21
N ASP A 364 40.57 -16.42 -7.60
CA ASP A 364 40.98 -16.81 -8.98
C ASP A 364 39.97 -16.37 -10.00
N LEU A 365 38.63 -16.52 -9.73
CA LEU A 365 37.55 -16.05 -10.58
C LEU A 365 37.55 -14.52 -10.74
N ILE A 366 37.74 -13.78 -9.65
CA ILE A 366 37.85 -12.31 -9.64
C ILE A 366 38.95 -11.86 -10.56
N LYS A 367 40.16 -12.42 -10.40
CA LYS A 367 41.32 -12.10 -11.24
C LYS A 367 41.11 -12.48 -12.70
N LYS A 368 40.52 -13.65 -12.96
CA LYS A 368 40.31 -14.16 -14.32
C LYS A 368 39.35 -13.31 -15.14
N TYR A 369 38.26 -12.85 -14.52
CA TYR A 369 37.19 -12.14 -15.22
C TYR A 369 37.19 -10.63 -14.98
N GLY A 370 38.11 -10.12 -14.18
CA GLY A 370 38.21 -8.69 -13.86
C GLY A 370 37.02 -8.17 -13.05
N VAL A 371 36.56 -8.97 -12.09
CA VAL A 371 35.41 -8.58 -11.20
C VAL A 371 35.83 -7.38 -10.34
N THR A 372 35.01 -6.35 -10.32
CA THR A 372 35.24 -5.13 -9.53
C THR A 372 34.17 -4.90 -8.47
N LEU A 373 33.09 -5.71 -8.48
CA LEU A 373 32.00 -5.61 -7.51
C LEU A 373 31.46 -7.02 -7.19
N ILE A 374 31.25 -7.29 -5.91
CA ILE A 374 30.55 -8.48 -5.43
C ILE A 374 29.17 -8.06 -4.92
N SER A 375 28.12 -8.63 -5.48
CA SER A 375 26.73 -8.47 -5.05
C SER A 375 26.32 -9.68 -4.22
N CYS A 376 26.25 -9.56 -2.91
CA CYS A 376 25.86 -10.64 -2.00
C CYS A 376 24.39 -10.49 -1.60
N GLY A 377 23.61 -11.55 -1.78
CA GLY A 377 22.21 -11.60 -1.33
C GLY A 377 22.09 -11.45 0.19
N ASN A 378 20.96 -10.90 0.65
CA ASN A 378 20.72 -10.66 2.08
C ASN A 378 19.89 -11.75 2.77
N GLY A 379 19.73 -12.92 2.16
CA GLY A 379 18.96 -14.03 2.70
C GLY A 379 19.74 -14.94 3.66
N THR A 380 19.34 -16.21 3.68
CA THR A 380 19.92 -17.24 4.56
C THR A 380 21.43 -17.38 4.30
N ALA A 381 22.26 -17.41 5.37
CA ALA A 381 23.74 -17.46 5.33
C ALA A 381 24.42 -16.22 4.71
N SER A 382 23.72 -15.08 4.59
CA SER A 382 24.32 -13.84 4.08
C SER A 382 25.42 -13.30 5.00
N ARG A 383 25.25 -13.47 6.31
CA ARG A 383 26.18 -13.05 7.36
C ARG A 383 27.51 -13.74 7.24
N GLU A 384 27.47 -15.06 7.19
CA GLU A 384 28.66 -15.89 7.04
C GLU A 384 29.37 -15.59 5.71
N SER A 385 28.58 -15.40 4.65
CA SER A 385 29.07 -15.04 3.32
C SER A 385 29.74 -13.67 3.32
N GLU A 386 29.14 -12.65 3.95
CA GLU A 386 29.71 -11.31 4.05
C GLU A 386 31.07 -11.30 4.76
N GLN A 387 31.16 -12.02 5.89
CA GLN A 387 32.45 -12.16 6.61
C GLN A 387 33.52 -12.79 5.73
N ILE A 388 33.19 -13.89 5.04
CA ILE A 388 34.11 -14.59 4.14
C ILE A 388 34.56 -13.68 2.98
N ILE A 389 33.65 -12.90 2.41
CA ILE A 389 33.94 -11.94 1.34
C ILE A 389 34.91 -10.86 1.83
N SER A 390 34.63 -10.25 2.98
CA SER A 390 35.50 -9.23 3.58
C SER A 390 36.90 -9.76 3.88
N ASP A 391 36.99 -10.93 4.54
CA ASP A 391 38.27 -11.56 4.86
C ASP A 391 39.05 -11.89 3.58
N MET A 392 38.40 -12.44 2.58
CA MET A 392 39.01 -12.76 1.28
C MET A 392 39.59 -11.51 0.58
N ILE A 393 38.84 -10.41 0.56
CA ILE A 393 39.31 -9.15 -0.05
C ILE A 393 40.59 -8.68 0.62
N LYS A 394 40.69 -8.79 1.96
CA LYS A 394 41.89 -8.41 2.74
C LYS A 394 43.04 -9.38 2.52
N GLU A 395 42.81 -10.68 2.70
CA GLU A 395 43.85 -11.72 2.64
C GLU A 395 44.49 -11.85 1.27
N TYR A 396 43.69 -11.75 0.19
CA TYR A 396 44.20 -11.86 -1.18
C TYR A 396 44.59 -10.52 -1.80
N ASN A 397 44.53 -9.42 -0.99
CA ASN A 397 44.83 -8.05 -1.40
C ASN A 397 44.14 -7.66 -2.73
N LEU A 398 42.85 -7.87 -2.79
CA LEU A 398 42.03 -7.61 -3.99
C LEU A 398 41.70 -6.12 -4.10
N ALA A 399 42.75 -5.30 -4.38
CA ALA A 399 42.60 -3.86 -4.52
C ALA A 399 41.61 -3.54 -5.67
N GLY A 400 40.64 -2.69 -5.41
CA GLY A 400 39.61 -2.30 -6.43
C GLY A 400 38.39 -3.18 -6.51
N VAL A 401 38.27 -4.19 -5.64
CA VAL A 401 37.04 -4.98 -5.48
C VAL A 401 36.27 -4.47 -4.25
N ASP A 402 35.05 -4.02 -4.49
CA ASP A 402 34.12 -3.63 -3.45
C ASP A 402 33.03 -4.70 -3.34
N TYR A 403 32.27 -4.71 -2.24
CA TYR A 403 31.06 -5.52 -2.16
C TYR A 403 29.84 -4.70 -1.69
N VAL A 404 28.66 -5.21 -1.98
CA VAL A 404 27.38 -4.65 -1.57
C VAL A 404 26.43 -5.78 -1.18
N ILE A 405 25.66 -5.56 -0.11
CA ILE A 405 24.56 -6.46 0.26
C ILE A 405 23.34 -6.05 -0.54
N THR A 406 22.81 -6.99 -1.31
CA THR A 406 21.70 -6.76 -2.25
C THR A 406 20.46 -7.46 -1.75
N ASN A 407 19.33 -6.77 -1.80
CA ASN A 407 18.04 -7.39 -1.48
C ASN A 407 17.73 -8.50 -2.51
N GLU A 408 17.66 -9.76 -2.07
CA GLU A 408 17.40 -10.92 -2.93
C GLU A 408 15.91 -11.29 -3.03
N ALA A 409 15.01 -10.55 -2.35
CA ALA A 409 13.58 -10.85 -2.35
C ALA A 409 13.05 -11.07 -3.79
N GLY A 410 12.26 -12.13 -3.95
CA GLY A 410 11.72 -12.56 -5.23
C GLY A 410 12.73 -13.22 -6.19
N ALA A 411 14.03 -13.29 -5.91
CA ALA A 411 15.01 -13.96 -6.79
C ALA A 411 14.69 -15.45 -6.95
N SER A 412 14.26 -16.11 -5.89
CA SER A 412 13.82 -17.52 -5.93
C SER A 412 12.57 -17.71 -6.81
N VAL A 413 11.61 -16.77 -6.75
CA VAL A 413 10.40 -16.81 -7.58
C VAL A 413 10.75 -16.62 -9.04
N TYR A 414 11.61 -15.64 -9.36
CA TYR A 414 12.12 -15.44 -10.71
C TYR A 414 12.82 -16.69 -11.22
N SER A 415 13.77 -17.25 -10.46
CA SER A 415 14.60 -18.38 -10.90
C SER A 415 13.79 -19.63 -11.24
N ALA A 416 12.65 -19.85 -10.59
CA ALA A 416 11.71 -20.93 -10.85
C ALA A 416 10.68 -20.60 -11.96
N SER A 417 10.64 -19.37 -12.45
CA SER A 417 9.66 -18.91 -13.43
C SER A 417 9.93 -19.48 -14.84
N LYS A 418 8.86 -19.48 -15.66
CA LYS A 418 8.96 -19.80 -17.07
C LYS A 418 9.89 -18.83 -17.81
N LEU A 419 9.81 -17.52 -17.46
CA LEU A 419 10.66 -16.48 -18.03
C LEU A 419 12.14 -16.78 -17.82
N ALA A 420 12.53 -17.12 -16.59
CA ALA A 420 13.93 -17.46 -16.28
C ALA A 420 14.38 -18.75 -17.00
N THR A 421 13.46 -19.69 -17.22
CA THR A 421 13.75 -20.90 -17.99
C THR A 421 13.97 -20.60 -19.47
N GLU A 422 13.20 -19.70 -20.05
CA GLU A 422 13.36 -19.23 -21.43
C GLU A 422 14.65 -18.42 -21.60
N GLU A 423 14.99 -17.57 -20.61
CA GLU A 423 16.21 -16.73 -20.62
C GLU A 423 17.48 -17.57 -20.43
N PHE A 424 17.42 -18.61 -19.58
CA PHE A 424 18.55 -19.48 -19.24
C PHE A 424 18.16 -20.97 -19.29
N PRO A 425 17.94 -21.55 -20.48
CA PRO A 425 17.46 -22.94 -20.61
C PRO A 425 18.45 -23.97 -20.08
N ASN A 426 19.75 -23.64 -20.08
CA ASN A 426 20.82 -24.55 -19.67
C ASN A 426 21.26 -24.37 -18.19
N PHE A 427 20.64 -23.42 -17.44
CA PHE A 427 20.98 -23.16 -16.04
C PHE A 427 19.93 -23.80 -15.13
N ASP A 428 20.37 -24.27 -13.98
CA ASP A 428 19.47 -24.68 -12.92
C ASP A 428 18.88 -23.46 -12.17
N VAL A 429 17.91 -23.71 -11.31
CA VAL A 429 17.22 -22.65 -10.52
C VAL A 429 18.20 -21.84 -9.68
N ASN A 430 19.22 -22.49 -9.11
CA ASN A 430 20.20 -21.85 -8.24
C ASN A 430 21.13 -20.92 -9.02
N GLN A 431 21.57 -21.34 -10.21
CA GLN A 431 22.40 -20.51 -11.08
C GLN A 431 21.66 -19.25 -11.55
N ARG A 432 20.37 -19.39 -11.89
CA ARG A 432 19.51 -18.26 -12.30
C ARG A 432 19.33 -17.23 -11.18
N SER A 433 19.20 -17.69 -9.92
CA SER A 433 19.12 -16.81 -8.76
C SER A 433 20.37 -15.95 -8.60
N ALA A 434 21.56 -16.56 -8.65
CA ALA A 434 22.81 -15.83 -8.54
C ALA A 434 23.02 -14.81 -9.71
N VAL A 435 22.58 -15.14 -10.91
CA VAL A 435 22.56 -14.21 -12.05
C VAL A 435 21.66 -13.01 -11.76
N SER A 436 20.46 -13.26 -11.24
CA SER A 436 19.51 -12.20 -10.88
C SER A 436 20.10 -11.24 -9.83
N ILE A 437 20.73 -11.78 -8.78
CA ILE A 437 21.40 -10.98 -7.75
C ILE A 437 22.51 -10.10 -8.33
N ALA A 438 23.31 -10.62 -9.28
CA ALA A 438 24.35 -9.86 -9.96
C ALA A 438 23.78 -8.71 -10.80
N ARG A 439 22.77 -9.00 -11.63
CA ARG A 439 22.15 -8.03 -12.55
C ARG A 439 21.33 -6.96 -11.82
N ARG A 440 20.75 -7.33 -10.67
CA ARG A 440 19.96 -6.41 -9.85
C ARG A 440 20.75 -5.19 -9.36
N VAL A 441 22.04 -5.34 -9.16
CA VAL A 441 22.93 -4.20 -8.84
C VAL A 441 23.25 -3.36 -10.08
N GLN A 442 23.37 -4.00 -11.26
CA GLN A 442 23.66 -3.30 -12.50
C GLN A 442 22.47 -2.46 -12.98
N ASP A 443 21.26 -2.98 -12.91
CA ASP A 443 20.01 -2.24 -13.16
C ASP A 443 18.84 -2.87 -12.37
N PRO A 444 18.51 -2.29 -11.19
CA PRO A 444 17.44 -2.79 -10.33
C PRO A 444 16.09 -2.86 -11.06
N LEU A 445 15.72 -1.81 -11.81
CA LEU A 445 14.45 -1.74 -12.51
C LEU A 445 14.32 -2.84 -13.55
N ALA A 446 15.32 -2.99 -14.42
CA ALA A 446 15.30 -3.97 -15.51
C ALA A 446 15.21 -5.42 -14.99
N GLU A 447 15.70 -5.70 -13.80
CA GLU A 447 15.67 -7.03 -13.20
C GLU A 447 14.40 -7.26 -12.36
N LEU A 448 13.98 -6.28 -11.54
CA LEU A 448 12.82 -6.41 -10.66
C LEU A 448 11.49 -6.50 -11.42
N VAL A 449 11.35 -5.87 -12.59
CA VAL A 449 10.13 -5.97 -13.40
C VAL A 449 9.84 -7.39 -13.91
N LYS A 450 10.83 -8.31 -13.85
CA LYS A 450 10.65 -9.73 -14.17
C LYS A 450 9.94 -10.54 -13.10
N ILE A 451 9.74 -9.93 -11.91
CA ILE A 451 9.20 -10.55 -10.70
C ILE A 451 7.82 -9.98 -10.44
N ASP A 452 6.86 -10.82 -10.05
CA ASP A 452 5.59 -10.33 -9.54
C ASP A 452 5.85 -9.40 -8.34
N PRO A 453 5.41 -8.13 -8.36
CA PRO A 453 5.68 -7.17 -7.30
C PRO A 453 5.31 -7.67 -5.90
N LYS A 454 4.27 -8.50 -5.79
CA LYS A 454 3.87 -9.14 -4.53
C LYS A 454 4.93 -10.09 -3.96
N SER A 455 5.85 -10.56 -4.76
CA SER A 455 6.93 -11.47 -4.34
C SER A 455 8.21 -10.75 -3.91
N ILE A 456 8.22 -9.41 -3.95
CA ILE A 456 9.40 -8.61 -3.57
C ILE A 456 9.49 -8.40 -2.05
N GLY A 457 8.41 -8.67 -1.30
CA GLY A 457 8.44 -8.61 0.17
C GLY A 457 8.59 -7.21 0.74
N VAL A 458 7.97 -6.20 0.14
CA VAL A 458 8.10 -4.78 0.52
C VAL A 458 7.20 -4.34 1.68
N GLY A 459 6.41 -5.24 2.29
CA GLY A 459 5.49 -4.85 3.35
C GLY A 459 5.09 -5.96 4.31
N GLN A 460 4.70 -5.54 5.54
CA GLN A 460 4.14 -6.45 6.54
C GLN A 460 2.68 -6.79 6.21
N TYR A 461 2.22 -7.96 6.64
CA TYR A 461 0.84 -8.43 6.44
C TYR A 461 0.36 -8.50 4.98
N GLN A 462 1.26 -8.38 3.99
CA GLN A 462 0.84 -8.34 2.58
C GLN A 462 0.10 -9.61 2.13
N HIS A 463 0.33 -10.76 2.77
CA HIS A 463 -0.40 -12.00 2.48
C HIS A 463 -1.82 -12.03 3.04
N ASP A 464 -2.11 -11.18 4.05
CA ASP A 464 -3.41 -11.09 4.72
C ASP A 464 -4.35 -10.07 4.05
N MET A 465 -3.88 -9.37 3.03
CA MET A 465 -4.60 -8.29 2.35
C MET A 465 -5.41 -8.75 1.15
N ASN A 466 -6.26 -7.87 0.65
CA ASN A 466 -6.93 -8.06 -0.62
C ASN A 466 -5.92 -8.16 -1.77
N GLN A 467 -5.65 -9.40 -2.23
CA GLN A 467 -4.62 -9.71 -3.21
C GLN A 467 -4.87 -9.07 -4.58
N LYS A 468 -6.14 -8.81 -4.95
CA LYS A 468 -6.49 -8.14 -6.20
C LYS A 468 -6.08 -6.66 -6.12
N LYS A 469 -6.51 -5.96 -5.07
CA LYS A 469 -6.18 -4.53 -4.85
C LYS A 469 -4.67 -4.32 -4.72
N LEU A 470 -4.00 -5.19 -3.96
CA LEU A 470 -2.54 -5.17 -3.83
C LEU A 470 -1.85 -5.32 -5.19
N SER A 471 -2.29 -6.29 -6.01
CA SER A 471 -1.71 -6.53 -7.33
C SER A 471 -1.91 -5.36 -8.29
N GLU A 472 -3.11 -4.77 -8.29
CA GLU A 472 -3.44 -3.60 -9.13
C GLU A 472 -2.60 -2.38 -8.73
N THR A 473 -2.51 -2.07 -7.44
CA THR A 473 -1.74 -0.93 -6.95
C THR A 473 -0.24 -1.11 -7.20
N LEU A 474 0.34 -2.26 -6.84
CA LEU A 474 1.78 -2.50 -7.06
C LEU A 474 2.11 -2.57 -8.56
N GLY A 475 1.23 -3.12 -9.38
CA GLY A 475 1.37 -3.11 -10.84
C GLY A 475 1.42 -1.69 -11.39
N GLY A 476 0.56 -0.79 -10.88
CA GLY A 476 0.59 0.63 -11.20
C GLY A 476 1.91 1.31 -10.83
N VAL A 477 2.47 1.00 -9.67
CA VAL A 477 3.77 1.54 -9.23
C VAL A 477 4.89 1.11 -10.18
N VAL A 478 4.89 -0.15 -10.63
CA VAL A 478 5.88 -0.61 -11.63
C VAL A 478 5.71 0.15 -12.94
N GLU A 479 4.46 0.29 -13.42
CA GLU A 479 4.16 1.02 -14.65
C GLU A 479 4.66 2.48 -14.57
N ASP A 480 4.35 3.19 -13.47
CA ASP A 480 4.79 4.57 -13.27
C ASP A 480 6.32 4.67 -13.24
N SER A 481 6.99 3.76 -12.50
CA SER A 481 8.45 3.73 -12.39
C SER A 481 9.13 3.51 -13.75
N VAL A 482 8.63 2.56 -14.55
CA VAL A 482 9.17 2.26 -15.89
C VAL A 482 8.96 3.45 -16.83
N ASN A 483 7.79 4.07 -16.84
CA ASN A 483 7.51 5.22 -17.71
C ASN A 483 8.26 6.48 -17.25
N LYS A 484 8.49 6.66 -15.94
CA LYS A 484 9.29 7.77 -15.38
C LYS A 484 10.76 7.69 -15.82
N VAL A 485 11.35 6.49 -15.80
CA VAL A 485 12.72 6.24 -16.26
C VAL A 485 12.80 6.22 -17.79
N GLY A 486 11.81 5.64 -18.47
CA GLY A 486 11.85 5.34 -19.89
C GLY A 486 12.77 4.16 -20.22
N VAL A 487 12.70 3.67 -21.45
CA VAL A 487 13.47 2.48 -21.87
C VAL A 487 14.21 2.74 -23.18
N ASP A 488 15.38 2.12 -23.35
CA ASP A 488 16.02 2.07 -24.66
C ASP A 488 15.40 0.94 -25.48
N LEU A 489 14.84 1.28 -26.64
CA LEU A 489 14.10 0.39 -27.52
C LEU A 489 14.94 -0.78 -28.05
N ASN A 490 16.26 -0.59 -28.16
CA ASN A 490 17.19 -1.56 -28.69
C ASN A 490 17.73 -2.56 -27.65
N THR A 491 17.62 -2.22 -26.35
CA THR A 491 18.18 -3.04 -25.26
C THR A 491 17.12 -3.59 -24.33
N ALA A 492 15.94 -2.96 -24.26
CA ALA A 492 14.87 -3.35 -23.35
C ALA A 492 14.40 -4.80 -23.56
N SER A 493 14.11 -5.49 -22.44
CA SER A 493 13.48 -6.81 -22.43
C SER A 493 11.97 -6.71 -22.69
N ALA A 494 11.34 -7.83 -23.11
CA ALA A 494 9.89 -7.88 -23.25
C ALA A 494 9.16 -7.54 -21.95
N SER A 495 9.68 -8.02 -20.81
CA SER A 495 9.11 -7.75 -19.48
C SER A 495 9.15 -6.27 -19.12
N LEU A 496 10.19 -5.55 -19.52
CA LEU A 496 10.29 -4.11 -19.31
C LEU A 496 9.34 -3.34 -20.23
N LEU A 497 9.27 -3.75 -21.50
CA LEU A 497 8.39 -3.14 -22.50
C LEU A 497 6.91 -3.31 -22.19
N GLU A 498 6.50 -4.39 -21.51
CA GLU A 498 5.09 -4.60 -21.10
C GLU A 498 4.54 -3.49 -20.19
N TYR A 499 5.39 -2.81 -19.45
CA TYR A 499 5.00 -1.72 -18.56
C TYR A 499 5.05 -0.34 -19.22
N ILE A 500 5.47 -0.26 -20.48
CA ILE A 500 5.39 1.01 -21.21
C ILE A 500 3.93 1.31 -21.57
N SER A 501 3.56 2.57 -21.36
CA SER A 501 2.25 3.12 -21.70
C SER A 501 1.78 2.65 -23.10
N GLY A 502 0.58 2.06 -23.15
CA GLY A 502 -0.03 1.59 -24.39
C GLY A 502 0.55 0.30 -25.01
N ILE A 503 1.50 -0.36 -24.33
CA ILE A 503 2.12 -1.59 -24.81
C ILE A 503 1.56 -2.82 -24.08
N SER A 504 0.92 -3.70 -24.83
CA SER A 504 0.49 -5.00 -24.30
C SER A 504 1.62 -6.04 -24.39
N LYS A 505 1.49 -7.13 -23.61
CA LYS A 505 2.42 -8.27 -23.63
C LYS A 505 2.71 -8.82 -25.04
N SER A 506 1.69 -8.89 -25.89
CA SER A 506 1.85 -9.35 -27.26
C SER A 506 2.62 -8.34 -28.13
N VAL A 507 2.42 -7.05 -27.91
CA VAL A 507 3.13 -5.97 -28.62
C VAL A 507 4.60 -5.92 -28.18
N ALA A 508 4.86 -6.05 -26.86
CA ALA A 508 6.24 -6.12 -26.35
C ALA A 508 7.05 -7.22 -27.02
N LYS A 509 6.44 -8.41 -27.17
CA LYS A 509 7.05 -9.55 -27.88
C LYS A 509 7.29 -9.21 -29.37
N ASN A 510 6.32 -8.63 -30.04
CA ASN A 510 6.45 -8.24 -31.44
C ASN A 510 7.53 -7.17 -31.67
N ILE A 511 7.79 -6.30 -30.70
CA ILE A 511 8.90 -5.33 -30.75
C ILE A 511 10.23 -6.07 -30.74
N ILE A 512 10.40 -7.08 -29.88
CA ILE A 512 11.62 -7.90 -29.84
C ILE A 512 11.80 -8.67 -31.15
N ASP A 513 10.75 -9.36 -31.62
CA ASP A 513 10.78 -10.11 -32.88
C ASP A 513 11.13 -9.21 -34.09
N TYR A 514 10.57 -7.98 -34.10
CA TYR A 514 10.92 -7.01 -35.14
C TYR A 514 12.40 -6.61 -35.09
N ARG A 515 12.93 -6.35 -33.90
CA ARG A 515 14.35 -6.00 -33.66
C ARG A 515 15.30 -7.13 -34.08
N GLU A 516 14.94 -8.37 -33.77
CA GLU A 516 15.73 -9.54 -34.13
C GLU A 516 15.72 -9.83 -35.66
N THR A 517 14.60 -9.56 -36.32
CA THR A 517 14.42 -9.82 -37.74
C THR A 517 14.97 -8.70 -38.65
N ASN A 518 14.74 -7.42 -38.23
CA ASN A 518 15.05 -6.26 -39.10
C ASN A 518 16.28 -5.47 -38.60
N GLY A 519 16.92 -5.89 -37.53
CA GLY A 519 18.00 -5.15 -36.89
C GLY A 519 17.51 -4.09 -35.93
N ARG A 520 18.46 -3.30 -35.40
CA ARG A 520 18.14 -2.23 -34.41
C ARG A 520 17.22 -1.16 -34.99
N PHE A 521 16.37 -0.62 -34.15
CA PHE A 521 15.58 0.58 -34.46
C PHE A 521 16.50 1.78 -34.62
N THR A 522 16.36 2.56 -35.70
CA THR A 522 17.07 3.80 -35.95
C THR A 522 16.20 5.04 -35.74
N ASN A 523 14.88 4.90 -35.76
CA ASN A 523 13.95 5.97 -35.44
C ASN A 523 12.64 5.44 -34.87
N ARG A 524 11.94 6.26 -34.08
CA ARG A 524 10.68 5.90 -33.41
C ARG A 524 9.55 5.56 -34.40
N LYS A 525 9.55 6.13 -35.61
CA LYS A 525 8.50 5.85 -36.62
C LYS A 525 8.50 4.37 -37.06
N GLN A 526 9.61 3.66 -36.91
CA GLN A 526 9.66 2.23 -37.21
C GLN A 526 8.75 1.38 -36.28
N LEU A 527 8.38 1.89 -35.10
CA LEU A 527 7.39 1.24 -34.23
C LEU A 527 6.06 1.00 -34.95
N LEU A 528 5.64 1.90 -35.83
CA LEU A 528 4.42 1.71 -36.64
C LEU A 528 4.46 0.52 -37.59
N LYS A 529 5.63 -0.06 -37.82
CA LYS A 529 5.82 -1.29 -38.62
C LYS A 529 5.74 -2.58 -37.78
N VAL A 530 5.71 -2.42 -36.43
CA VAL A 530 5.58 -3.53 -35.49
C VAL A 530 4.15 -4.09 -35.52
N ALA A 531 4.00 -5.40 -35.64
CA ALA A 531 2.70 -6.04 -35.68
C ALA A 531 1.87 -5.71 -34.41
N LYS A 532 0.60 -5.37 -34.60
CA LYS A 532 -0.38 -4.98 -33.56
C LYS A 532 -0.08 -3.64 -32.84
N LEU A 533 0.93 -2.89 -33.22
CA LEU A 533 1.19 -1.57 -32.70
C LEU A 533 0.56 -0.53 -33.64
N GLY A 534 -0.66 -0.11 -33.32
CA GLY A 534 -1.40 0.88 -34.11
C GLY A 534 -1.06 2.34 -33.71
N PRO A 535 -1.61 3.33 -34.45
CA PRO A 535 -1.33 4.76 -34.22
C PRO A 535 -1.59 5.21 -32.77
N LYS A 536 -2.69 4.75 -32.15
CA LYS A 536 -3.02 5.10 -30.77
C LYS A 536 -2.00 4.55 -29.76
N ALA A 537 -1.54 3.31 -29.94
CA ALA A 537 -0.49 2.73 -29.10
C ALA A 537 0.84 3.46 -29.32
N PHE A 538 1.16 3.81 -30.55
CA PHE A 538 2.34 4.61 -30.89
C PHE A 538 2.32 5.97 -30.20
N GLU A 539 1.21 6.70 -30.25
CA GLU A 539 1.03 7.96 -29.53
C GLU A 539 1.33 7.82 -28.05
N GLN A 540 0.82 6.77 -27.39
CA GLN A 540 1.01 6.59 -25.96
C GLN A 540 2.42 6.11 -25.57
N CYS A 541 3.11 5.33 -26.40
CA CYS A 541 4.38 4.72 -26.02
C CYS A 541 5.62 5.49 -26.50
N ALA A 542 5.53 6.22 -27.64
CA ALA A 542 6.71 6.71 -28.36
C ALA A 542 7.60 7.62 -27.51
N GLY A 543 7.03 8.45 -26.65
CA GLY A 543 7.80 9.35 -25.80
C GLY A 543 8.60 8.66 -24.69
N PHE A 544 8.17 7.45 -24.28
CA PHE A 544 8.83 6.66 -23.25
C PHE A 544 9.90 5.71 -23.78
N MET A 545 9.97 5.52 -25.10
CA MET A 545 10.93 4.65 -25.78
C MET A 545 12.02 5.47 -26.44
N ARG A 546 13.26 5.32 -25.98
CA ARG A 546 14.43 6.05 -26.49
C ARG A 546 15.22 5.22 -27.48
N ILE A 547 15.92 5.91 -28.38
CA ILE A 547 16.83 5.31 -29.36
C ILE A 547 18.15 6.07 -29.31
N THR A 548 19.14 5.48 -28.69
CA THR A 548 20.48 6.08 -28.60
C THR A 548 21.25 5.87 -29.93
N GLY A 549 21.78 6.94 -30.52
CA GLY A 549 22.51 6.87 -31.78
C GLY A 549 21.62 6.51 -32.98
N GLY A 550 20.36 6.96 -32.98
CA GLY A 550 19.43 6.86 -34.09
C GLY A 550 19.57 7.96 -35.13
N ASP A 551 18.70 7.97 -36.14
CA ASP A 551 18.69 8.94 -37.25
C ASP A 551 18.29 10.34 -36.79
N ASN A 552 17.47 10.45 -35.73
CA ASN A 552 17.01 11.72 -35.15
C ASN A 552 17.49 11.85 -33.71
N PRO A 553 18.33 12.86 -33.38
CA PRO A 553 18.81 13.05 -32.01
C PRO A 553 17.69 13.22 -30.96
N LEU A 554 16.50 13.71 -31.34
CA LEU A 554 15.34 13.83 -30.45
C LEU A 554 14.81 12.46 -30.01
N ASP A 555 15.06 11.39 -30.77
CA ASP A 555 14.67 10.02 -30.38
C ASP A 555 15.45 9.50 -29.16
N ALA A 556 16.58 10.11 -28.82
CA ALA A 556 17.33 9.82 -27.61
C ALA A 556 16.80 10.54 -26.35
N THR A 557 15.85 11.43 -26.50
CA THR A 557 15.25 12.23 -25.42
C THR A 557 13.87 11.68 -25.03
N SER A 558 13.26 12.21 -23.97
CA SER A 558 11.85 11.94 -23.63
C SER A 558 10.88 12.93 -24.29
N VAL A 559 11.33 13.76 -25.24
CA VAL A 559 10.45 14.64 -26.02
C VAL A 559 9.51 13.79 -26.87
N HIS A 560 8.22 14.07 -26.79
CA HIS A 560 7.22 13.33 -27.56
C HIS A 560 7.30 13.69 -29.06
N PRO A 561 7.09 12.71 -29.99
CA PRO A 561 7.14 12.99 -31.44
C PRO A 561 6.23 14.12 -31.92
N GLU A 562 5.09 14.35 -31.26
CA GLU A 562 4.19 15.47 -31.54
C GLU A 562 4.86 16.84 -31.34
N SER A 563 5.83 16.92 -30.44
CA SER A 563 6.54 18.16 -30.08
C SER A 563 7.88 18.33 -30.83
N TYR A 564 8.23 17.45 -31.76
CA TYR A 564 9.51 17.54 -32.48
C TYR A 564 9.65 18.80 -33.31
N GLU A 565 8.58 19.23 -33.95
CA GLU A 565 8.58 20.48 -34.74
C GLU A 565 8.80 21.70 -33.84
N ALA A 566 8.16 21.73 -32.65
CA ALA A 566 8.36 22.80 -31.68
C ALA A 566 9.77 22.80 -31.11
N ALA A 567 10.33 21.61 -30.78
CA ALA A 567 11.70 21.48 -30.30
C ALA A 567 12.74 21.92 -31.35
N ALA A 568 12.55 21.55 -32.62
CA ALA A 568 13.42 21.99 -33.71
C ALA A 568 13.33 23.51 -33.95
N LYS A 569 12.15 24.11 -33.87
CA LYS A 569 11.96 25.57 -33.95
C LYS A 569 12.64 26.28 -32.77
N LEU A 570 12.48 25.75 -31.55
CA LEU A 570 13.15 26.26 -30.35
C LEU A 570 14.67 26.33 -30.55
N LEU A 571 15.29 25.22 -30.95
CA LEU A 571 16.73 25.16 -31.20
C LEU A 571 17.16 26.20 -32.23
N LYS A 572 16.41 26.35 -33.35
CA LYS A 572 16.70 27.34 -34.39
C LYS A 572 16.59 28.77 -33.87
N VAL A 573 15.58 29.11 -33.10
CA VAL A 573 15.41 30.44 -32.47
C VAL A 573 16.57 30.74 -31.51
N MET A 574 17.03 29.74 -30.78
CA MET A 574 18.15 29.85 -29.85
C MET A 574 19.53 29.78 -30.53
N GLY A 575 19.59 29.59 -31.86
CA GLY A 575 20.84 29.55 -32.63
C GLY A 575 21.58 28.21 -32.60
N TYR A 576 20.87 27.09 -32.30
CA TYR A 576 21.45 25.77 -32.24
C TYR A 576 20.96 24.86 -33.37
N ASP A 577 21.80 23.88 -33.72
CA ASP A 577 21.46 22.78 -34.62
C ASP A 577 20.99 21.56 -33.83
N ILE A 578 20.08 20.76 -34.43
CA ILE A 578 19.53 19.57 -33.80
C ILE A 578 20.60 18.53 -33.43
N ASN A 579 21.69 18.48 -34.16
CA ASN A 579 22.81 17.55 -33.89
C ASN A 579 23.59 17.92 -32.64
N GLN A 580 23.48 19.17 -32.16
CA GLN A 580 24.12 19.63 -30.94
C GLN A 580 23.42 19.12 -29.66
N ILE A 581 22.26 18.48 -29.78
CA ILE A 581 21.57 17.82 -28.63
C ILE A 581 22.52 16.84 -27.93
N SER A 582 23.32 16.10 -28.67
CA SER A 582 24.22 15.08 -28.13
C SER A 582 25.59 15.62 -27.69
N SER A 583 25.91 16.90 -27.96
CA SER A 583 27.24 17.49 -27.67
C SER A 583 27.38 18.03 -26.25
N GLY A 584 26.28 18.19 -25.50
CA GLY A 584 26.27 18.84 -24.18
C GLY A 584 26.32 20.39 -24.24
N GLU A 585 26.30 21.01 -25.42
CA GLU A 585 26.33 22.47 -25.60
C GLU A 585 25.04 23.16 -25.16
N LEU A 586 23.95 22.41 -25.00
CA LEU A 586 22.65 22.91 -24.59
C LEU A 586 22.49 23.06 -23.07
N ILE A 587 23.49 22.70 -22.27
CA ILE A 587 23.47 22.90 -20.82
C ILE A 587 23.31 24.38 -20.50
N GLY A 588 22.30 24.70 -19.64
CA GLY A 588 21.95 26.08 -19.30
C GLY A 588 21.03 26.77 -20.33
N LEU A 589 20.39 26.03 -21.24
CA LEU A 589 19.44 26.54 -22.22
C LEU A 589 18.30 27.31 -21.53
N LYS A 590 17.78 26.82 -20.41
CA LYS A 590 16.71 27.46 -19.62
C LYS A 590 17.09 28.88 -19.20
N SER A 591 18.34 29.09 -18.77
CA SER A 591 18.82 30.41 -18.31
C SER A 591 18.97 31.45 -19.44
N ARG A 592 18.98 31.01 -20.69
CA ARG A 592 19.10 31.86 -21.90
C ARG A 592 17.75 32.28 -22.45
N ILE A 593 16.63 31.73 -21.92
CA ILE A 593 15.27 32.07 -22.31
C ILE A 593 14.78 33.19 -21.41
N GLU A 594 14.64 34.41 -21.96
CA GLU A 594 14.21 35.59 -21.23
C GLU A 594 12.74 35.52 -20.76
N ASN A 595 11.87 34.98 -21.61
CA ASN A 595 10.43 34.90 -21.31
C ASN A 595 9.86 33.57 -21.84
N MET A 596 9.66 32.60 -20.94
CA MET A 596 9.19 31.27 -21.29
C MET A 596 7.77 31.28 -21.89
N SER A 597 6.86 32.10 -21.35
CA SER A 597 5.48 32.17 -21.82
C SER A 597 5.39 32.74 -23.25
N LYS A 598 6.11 33.82 -23.51
CA LYS A 598 6.14 34.44 -24.85
C LYS A 598 6.70 33.48 -25.90
N LEU A 599 7.77 32.77 -25.55
CA LEU A 599 8.40 31.77 -26.42
C LEU A 599 7.47 30.58 -26.68
N ALA A 600 6.73 30.14 -25.66
CA ALA A 600 5.74 29.07 -25.80
C ALA A 600 4.64 29.44 -26.80
N ASP A 601 4.12 30.68 -26.70
CA ASP A 601 3.11 31.23 -27.65
C ASP A 601 3.66 31.29 -29.08
N GLU A 602 4.92 31.74 -29.27
CA GLU A 602 5.58 31.79 -30.59
C GLU A 602 5.79 30.39 -31.20
N LEU A 603 5.99 29.37 -30.36
CA LEU A 603 6.16 27.99 -30.79
C LEU A 603 4.82 27.23 -30.95
N GLY A 604 3.72 27.83 -30.51
CA GLY A 604 2.38 27.23 -30.55
C GLY A 604 2.17 26.06 -29.62
N ILE A 605 2.88 26.05 -28.47
CA ILE A 605 2.81 25.00 -27.42
C ILE A 605 2.54 25.64 -26.05
N GLY A 606 2.13 24.86 -25.08
CA GLY A 606 1.99 25.32 -23.71
C GLY A 606 3.31 25.53 -22.97
N THR A 607 3.30 26.36 -21.95
CA THR A 607 4.49 26.72 -21.18
C THR A 607 5.09 25.51 -20.46
N MET A 608 4.26 24.60 -19.91
CA MET A 608 4.72 23.39 -19.25
C MET A 608 5.40 22.43 -20.24
N THR A 609 4.83 22.31 -21.44
CA THR A 609 5.41 21.50 -22.53
C THR A 609 6.77 22.05 -22.95
N LEU A 610 6.90 23.38 -23.06
CA LEU A 610 8.16 24.03 -23.37
C LEU A 610 9.20 23.79 -22.26
N GLU A 611 8.83 23.90 -21.00
CA GLU A 611 9.73 23.61 -19.87
C GLU A 611 10.22 22.16 -19.89
N ASP A 612 9.36 21.19 -20.18
CA ASP A 612 9.75 19.79 -20.30
C ASP A 612 10.69 19.57 -21.49
N ILE A 613 10.43 20.18 -22.65
CA ILE A 613 11.33 20.14 -23.82
C ILE A 613 12.70 20.71 -23.45
N VAL A 614 12.77 21.87 -22.82
CA VAL A 614 14.04 22.52 -22.43
C VAL A 614 14.85 21.65 -21.49
N LYS A 615 14.21 21.05 -20.47
CA LYS A 615 14.86 20.11 -19.53
C LYS A 615 15.46 18.90 -20.25
N GLU A 616 14.72 18.33 -21.20
CA GLU A 616 15.18 17.16 -21.97
C GLU A 616 16.31 17.51 -22.95
N LEU A 617 16.32 18.72 -23.50
CA LEU A 617 17.39 19.19 -24.39
C LEU A 617 18.69 19.53 -23.61
N GLU A 618 18.58 20.06 -22.38
CA GLU A 618 19.73 20.33 -21.53
C GLU A 618 20.48 19.05 -21.13
N LYS A 619 19.76 17.97 -20.88
CA LYS A 619 20.30 16.68 -20.47
C LYS A 619 19.57 15.55 -21.21
N PRO A 620 19.92 15.32 -22.48
CA PRO A 620 19.26 14.29 -23.29
C PRO A 620 19.52 12.91 -22.70
N GLY A 621 18.46 12.10 -22.59
CA GLY A 621 18.55 10.76 -22.04
C GLY A 621 18.84 10.69 -20.53
N ARG A 622 18.57 11.76 -19.78
CA ARG A 622 18.70 11.79 -18.32
C ARG A 622 17.96 10.62 -17.68
N ASP A 623 18.65 9.90 -16.83
CA ASP A 623 18.04 8.92 -15.94
C ASP A 623 17.70 9.62 -14.61
N PRO A 624 16.42 9.68 -14.21
CA PRO A 624 16.03 10.31 -12.96
C PRO A 624 16.65 9.63 -11.72
N ARG A 625 17.11 8.39 -11.86
CA ARG A 625 17.78 7.64 -10.80
C ARG A 625 19.19 8.15 -10.46
N ASP A 626 19.83 8.89 -11.37
CA ASP A 626 21.18 9.43 -11.15
C ASP A 626 21.22 10.46 -10.00
N GLU A 627 20.08 11.05 -9.65
CA GLU A 627 19.95 12.03 -8.56
C GLU A 627 19.66 11.37 -7.20
N MET A 628 19.40 10.07 -7.18
CA MET A 628 19.15 9.31 -5.96
C MET A 628 20.46 8.93 -5.25
N PRO A 629 20.46 8.73 -3.91
CA PRO A 629 21.62 8.28 -3.17
C PRO A 629 22.14 6.95 -3.71
N LYS A 630 23.43 6.88 -4.04
CA LYS A 630 24.07 5.63 -4.52
C LYS A 630 24.23 4.64 -3.36
N PRO A 631 24.08 3.33 -3.60
CA PRO A 631 24.31 2.31 -2.58
C PRO A 631 25.71 2.44 -1.95
N ILE A 632 25.79 2.21 -0.64
CA ILE A 632 27.07 2.23 0.09
C ILE A 632 27.87 0.99 -0.27
N LEU A 633 29.02 1.18 -0.94
CA LEU A 633 29.98 0.13 -1.20
C LEU A 633 30.82 -0.12 0.05
N ARG A 634 30.98 -1.38 0.45
CA ARG A 634 31.65 -1.78 1.68
C ARG A 634 33.00 -2.43 1.42
N LYS A 635 33.90 -2.34 2.41
CA LYS A 635 35.18 -3.05 2.45
C LYS A 635 35.38 -3.84 3.75
N ASP A 636 34.65 -3.45 4.80
CA ASP A 636 34.75 -4.01 6.14
C ASP A 636 33.37 -4.34 6.72
N VAL A 637 33.34 -5.32 7.63
CA VAL A 637 32.14 -5.70 8.40
C VAL A 637 32.26 -5.16 9.83
N LEU A 638 31.20 -4.56 10.34
CA LEU A 638 31.03 -4.22 11.75
C LEU A 638 30.28 -5.35 12.46
N ASP A 639 30.72 -5.78 13.65
CA ASP A 639 29.96 -6.71 14.49
C ASP A 639 29.03 -5.92 15.43
N MET A 640 27.90 -6.51 15.80
CA MET A 640 26.98 -5.93 16.78
C MET A 640 27.67 -5.67 18.14
N LYS A 641 28.68 -6.45 18.47
CA LYS A 641 29.51 -6.28 19.70
C LYS A 641 30.38 -5.03 19.67
N ASP A 642 30.65 -4.51 18.49
CA ASP A 642 31.47 -3.30 18.31
C ASP A 642 30.63 -2.04 18.46
N LEU A 643 29.30 -2.18 18.50
CA LEU A 643 28.39 -1.05 18.65
C LEU A 643 28.30 -0.62 20.12
N THR A 644 28.51 0.66 20.34
CA THR A 644 28.34 1.27 21.67
C THR A 644 27.25 2.36 21.62
N PRO A 645 26.41 2.48 22.66
CA PRO A 645 25.47 3.58 22.77
C PRO A 645 26.16 4.94 22.59
N GLY A 646 25.58 5.82 21.82
CA GLY A 646 26.14 7.12 21.45
C GLY A 646 26.94 7.14 20.13
N MET A 647 27.28 5.98 19.56
CA MET A 647 27.99 5.87 18.28
C MET A 647 27.15 6.42 17.13
N ILE A 648 27.73 7.29 16.29
CA ILE A 648 27.06 7.83 15.09
C ILE A 648 27.58 7.07 13.87
N LEU A 649 26.66 6.53 13.08
CA LEU A 649 26.95 5.72 11.90
C LEU A 649 26.10 6.19 10.72
N LYS A 650 26.62 6.00 9.52
CA LYS A 650 25.82 6.11 8.29
C LYS A 650 25.10 4.79 8.04
N GLY A 651 23.81 4.85 7.82
CA GLY A 651 23.01 3.69 7.49
C GLY A 651 22.15 3.91 6.25
N THR A 652 21.75 2.80 5.63
CA THR A 652 20.80 2.81 4.52
C THR A 652 19.43 2.35 5.00
N VAL A 653 18.39 3.12 4.74
CA VAL A 653 17.02 2.75 5.06
C VAL A 653 16.60 1.54 4.21
N ARG A 654 16.31 0.42 4.86
CA ARG A 654 15.92 -0.85 4.20
C ARG A 654 14.41 -0.99 4.03
N ASN A 655 13.66 -0.55 5.03
CA ASN A 655 12.22 -0.66 5.06
C ASN A 655 11.62 0.45 5.92
N VAL A 656 10.48 0.98 5.50
CA VAL A 656 9.71 1.98 6.25
C VAL A 656 8.35 1.38 6.59
N ILE A 657 7.94 1.50 7.85
CA ILE A 657 6.70 0.98 8.39
C ILE A 657 6.01 2.06 9.23
N ASP A 658 4.73 1.90 9.57
CA ASP A 658 3.91 2.92 10.24
C ASP A 658 4.53 3.48 11.54
N PHE A 659 5.29 2.68 12.27
CA PHE A 659 5.88 3.09 13.55
C PHE A 659 7.38 3.41 13.50
N GLY A 660 8.03 3.32 12.32
CA GLY A 660 9.46 3.62 12.21
C GLY A 660 10.10 3.18 10.91
N ALA A 661 11.43 3.20 10.88
CA ALA A 661 12.22 2.73 9.76
C ALA A 661 13.32 1.76 10.21
N PHE A 662 13.53 0.71 9.44
CA PHE A 662 14.66 -0.19 9.60
C PHE A 662 15.85 0.33 8.78
N VAL A 663 16.99 0.47 9.46
CA VAL A 663 18.20 1.06 8.88
C VAL A 663 19.35 0.07 9.02
N ASP A 664 19.93 -0.28 7.88
CA ASP A 664 21.17 -1.06 7.79
C ASP A 664 22.37 -0.16 8.08
N ILE A 665 23.00 -0.34 9.21
CA ILE A 665 24.19 0.41 9.67
C ILE A 665 25.50 -0.33 9.42
N GLY A 666 25.47 -1.41 8.65
CA GLY A 666 26.67 -2.20 8.34
C GLY A 666 26.92 -3.34 9.32
N VAL A 667 26.03 -3.58 10.27
CA VAL A 667 25.98 -4.79 11.10
C VAL A 667 24.91 -5.73 10.58
N HIS A 668 24.94 -6.99 11.02
CA HIS A 668 24.08 -8.07 10.51
C HIS A 668 22.58 -7.93 10.82
N GLN A 669 22.21 -7.00 11.68
CA GLN A 669 20.84 -6.74 12.10
C GLN A 669 20.49 -5.29 11.77
N ASP A 670 19.40 -5.09 11.05
CA ASP A 670 18.89 -3.75 10.84
C ASP A 670 18.48 -3.12 12.17
N GLY A 671 18.89 -1.89 12.40
CA GLY A 671 18.48 -1.12 13.57
C GLY A 671 17.13 -0.44 13.32
N LEU A 672 16.30 -0.37 14.35
CA LEU A 672 15.02 0.33 14.27
C LEU A 672 15.17 1.78 14.73
N VAL A 673 14.85 2.71 13.86
CA VAL A 673 14.56 4.10 14.21
C VAL A 673 13.05 4.22 14.41
N HIS A 674 12.61 4.30 15.66
CA HIS A 674 11.19 4.50 15.96
C HIS A 674 10.75 5.91 15.52
N ILE A 675 9.49 6.10 15.11
CA ILE A 675 8.94 7.39 14.63
C ILE A 675 9.22 8.55 15.59
N SER A 676 9.25 8.30 16.89
CA SER A 676 9.60 9.30 17.89
C SER A 676 11.08 9.72 17.89
N GLN A 677 11.94 8.98 17.22
CA GLN A 677 13.38 9.19 17.12
C GLN A 677 13.83 9.72 15.76
N MET A 678 12.89 10.07 14.87
CA MET A 678 13.20 10.53 13.51
C MET A 678 13.40 12.04 13.40
N SER A 679 12.73 12.85 14.23
CA SER A 679 12.87 14.31 14.22
C SER A 679 12.76 14.88 15.62
N ALA A 680 13.59 15.86 15.94
CA ALA A 680 13.52 16.64 17.20
C ALA A 680 12.52 17.80 17.09
N GLU A 681 12.32 18.36 15.90
CA GLU A 681 11.65 19.64 15.70
C GLU A 681 10.12 19.53 15.64
N ARG A 682 9.57 18.47 15.05
CA ARG A 682 8.12 18.33 14.85
C ARG A 682 7.61 16.92 15.17
N ARG A 683 6.33 16.84 15.52
CA ARG A 683 5.62 15.56 15.57
C ARG A 683 5.42 15.08 14.13
N ILE A 684 5.82 13.85 13.86
CA ILE A 684 5.72 13.21 12.56
C ILE A 684 4.43 12.39 12.57
N GLU A 685 3.66 12.46 11.50
CA GLU A 685 2.44 11.65 11.34
C GLU A 685 2.78 10.28 10.76
N HIS A 686 3.68 10.25 9.79
CA HIS A 686 4.15 9.00 9.20
C HIS A 686 5.66 9.03 8.92
N PRO A 687 6.42 7.92 9.12
CA PRO A 687 7.86 7.86 8.87
C PRO A 687 8.28 8.23 7.46
N LEU A 688 7.45 7.98 6.43
CA LEU A 688 7.69 8.38 5.04
C LEU A 688 7.72 9.90 4.82
N ASP A 689 7.29 10.70 5.80
CA ASP A 689 7.42 12.17 5.75
C ASP A 689 8.88 12.63 5.97
N ILE A 690 9.72 11.72 6.45
CA ILE A 690 11.12 12.02 6.82
C ILE A 690 12.10 11.18 6.02
N VAL A 691 11.85 9.88 5.83
CA VAL A 691 12.78 8.96 5.18
C VAL A 691 12.07 8.06 4.17
N SER A 692 12.85 7.63 3.19
CA SER A 692 12.45 6.73 2.13
C SER A 692 13.39 5.52 2.06
N VAL A 693 12.92 4.39 1.53
CA VAL A 693 13.77 3.20 1.34
C VAL A 693 14.92 3.55 0.38
N GLY A 694 16.15 3.19 0.77
CA GLY A 694 17.35 3.55 0.04
C GLY A 694 18.02 4.84 0.49
N ASP A 695 17.38 5.67 1.32
CA ASP A 695 18.00 6.87 1.85
C ASP A 695 19.21 6.52 2.73
N ILE A 696 20.24 7.35 2.62
CA ILE A 696 21.42 7.30 3.50
C ILE A 696 21.20 8.31 4.60
N VAL A 697 21.13 7.82 5.82
CA VAL A 697 20.87 8.63 7.02
C VAL A 697 21.98 8.47 8.05
N ASP A 698 22.28 9.56 8.73
CA ASP A 698 23.14 9.50 9.93
C ASP A 698 22.27 9.10 11.12
N VAL A 699 22.67 8.03 11.80
CA VAL A 699 21.94 7.50 12.96
C VAL A 699 22.86 7.32 14.14
N ARG A 700 22.34 7.60 15.33
CA ARG A 700 23.00 7.37 16.60
C ARG A 700 22.46 6.11 17.26
N VAL A 701 23.35 5.23 17.71
CA VAL A 701 22.99 4.03 18.46
C VAL A 701 22.45 4.46 19.84
N ILE A 702 21.23 4.05 20.17
CA ILE A 702 20.62 4.30 21.49
C ILE A 702 20.89 3.12 22.41
N ASP A 703 20.61 1.90 21.95
CA ASP A 703 20.71 0.67 22.73
C ASP A 703 20.99 -0.53 21.83
N VAL A 704 21.71 -1.50 22.36
CA VAL A 704 22.06 -2.76 21.66
C VAL A 704 21.79 -3.95 22.58
N ASP A 705 20.74 -4.70 22.29
CA ASP A 705 20.42 -5.96 22.97
C ASP A 705 20.98 -7.15 22.17
N THR A 706 22.20 -7.52 22.46
CA THR A 706 22.89 -8.63 21.76
C THR A 706 22.20 -10.00 21.98
N ASN A 707 21.46 -10.18 23.10
CA ASN A 707 20.75 -11.43 23.38
C ASN A 707 19.49 -11.59 22.53
N LYS A 708 18.84 -10.48 22.20
CA LYS A 708 17.61 -10.46 21.40
C LYS A 708 17.86 -10.04 19.96
N GLY A 709 19.09 -9.75 19.58
CA GLY A 709 19.42 -9.28 18.25
C GLY A 709 18.78 -7.93 17.89
N ARG A 710 18.68 -6.98 18.85
CA ARG A 710 17.97 -5.71 18.61
C ARG A 710 18.89 -4.52 18.75
N ILE A 711 18.76 -3.60 17.78
CA ILE A 711 19.47 -2.34 17.77
C ILE A 711 18.44 -1.21 17.70
N SER A 712 18.49 -0.33 18.68
CA SER A 712 17.65 0.87 18.71
C SER A 712 18.47 2.07 18.24
N LEU A 713 17.97 2.76 17.24
CA LEU A 713 18.63 3.89 16.59
C LEU A 713 17.84 5.18 16.73
N SER A 714 18.51 6.31 16.60
CA SER A 714 17.93 7.66 16.56
C SER A 714 18.55 8.47 15.43
N MET A 715 17.74 9.18 14.68
CA MET A 715 18.18 10.22 13.75
C MET A 715 18.39 11.56 14.48
N ILE A 716 18.01 11.66 15.74
CA ILE A 716 18.33 12.80 16.62
C ILE A 716 19.74 12.57 17.14
N LEU A 717 20.71 13.27 16.55
CA LEU A 717 22.15 13.03 16.81
C LEU A 717 22.59 13.67 18.14
N ASP A 718 21.98 14.80 18.58
CA ASP A 718 22.33 15.48 19.83
C ASP A 718 21.53 14.89 21.02
N GLU A 719 22.24 14.44 22.05
CA GLU A 719 21.63 13.89 23.28
C GLU A 719 20.81 14.91 24.05
N LYS A 720 21.17 16.19 23.99
CA LYS A 720 20.46 17.27 24.68
C LYS A 720 19.09 17.54 24.04
N GLU A 721 18.98 17.43 22.72
CA GLU A 721 17.71 17.55 22.01
C GLU A 721 16.79 16.35 22.25
N ALA A 722 17.35 15.15 22.30
CA ALA A 722 16.62 13.93 22.64
C ALA A 722 16.06 13.96 24.09
N ALA A 723 16.85 14.47 25.05
CA ALA A 723 16.45 14.63 26.44
C ALA A 723 15.35 15.68 26.62
N ASN A 724 15.40 16.81 25.94
CA ASN A 724 14.41 17.87 25.97
C ASN A 724 13.02 17.41 25.48
N ARG A 725 12.96 16.46 24.55
CA ARG A 725 11.70 15.91 24.04
C ARG A 725 11.04 14.96 25.06
N SER A 726 11.82 14.21 25.80
CA SER A 726 11.29 13.36 26.89
C SER A 726 10.70 14.18 28.02
N TYR A 727 11.25 15.35 28.29
CA TYR A 727 10.70 16.29 29.28
C TYR A 727 9.40 16.98 28.80
N LYS A 728 9.29 17.36 27.52
CA LYS A 728 8.06 17.94 26.94
C LYS A 728 6.90 16.93 26.92
N ASN A 729 7.14 15.70 26.53
CA ASN A 729 6.11 14.65 26.51
C ASN A 729 5.59 14.25 27.92
N ASN A 730 6.42 14.44 28.96
CA ASN A 730 5.99 14.23 30.35
C ASN A 730 5.28 15.46 30.94
N SER A 731 5.54 16.68 30.47
CA SER A 731 4.83 17.87 30.89
C SER A 731 3.41 17.95 30.34
N ASP A 732 3.18 17.51 29.11
CA ASP A 732 1.84 17.50 28.50
C ASP A 732 0.93 16.41 29.12
N LYS A 733 1.49 15.29 29.58
CA LYS A 733 0.72 14.29 30.35
C LYS A 733 0.36 14.73 31.78
N ASN A 734 1.06 15.70 32.34
CA ASN A 734 0.76 16.25 33.67
C ASN A 734 -0.09 17.52 33.62
N GLY A 735 -0.27 18.17 32.47
CA GLY A 735 -1.10 19.37 32.27
C GLY A 735 -2.61 19.10 32.45
N ASP A 736 -3.08 17.95 31.97
CA ASP A 736 -4.50 17.58 32.03
C ASP A 736 -5.01 17.09 33.41
N LYS A 737 -4.12 16.92 34.40
CA LYS A 737 -4.50 16.49 35.76
C LYS A 737 -4.66 17.62 36.80
N LYS A 738 -4.47 18.86 36.41
CA LYS A 738 -4.50 20.00 37.39
C LYS A 738 -5.78 20.82 37.44
N ASN A 739 -6.80 20.56 36.66
CA ASN A 739 -8.03 21.37 36.63
C ASN A 739 -9.28 20.69 37.19
N ASN A 740 -9.17 19.72 38.13
CA ASN A 740 -10.34 19.24 38.83
C ASN A 740 -10.02 18.86 40.30
N LYS A 741 -9.63 19.83 41.12
CA LYS A 741 -9.65 19.71 42.60
C LYS A 741 -9.94 21.06 43.24
N ASN A 742 -11.20 21.33 43.40
CA ASN A 742 -11.70 22.11 44.56
C ASN A 742 -13.14 21.67 44.85
N ASN A 743 -13.32 20.80 45.79
CA ASN A 743 -14.26 20.85 46.89
C ASN A 743 -14.39 19.46 47.56
N GLY A 744 -14.27 19.48 48.88
CA GLY A 744 -14.84 18.41 49.71
C GLY A 744 -13.86 17.62 50.57
N SER A 745 -13.60 18.20 51.69
CA SER A 745 -12.93 17.74 52.92
C SER A 745 -13.35 16.37 53.46
N ARG A 746 -12.37 15.72 54.09
CA ARG A 746 -12.37 14.87 55.32
C ARG A 746 -12.23 13.36 55.21
N ASN A 747 -11.07 12.95 55.71
CA ASN A 747 -10.75 11.77 56.56
C ASN A 747 -10.97 10.35 56.07
N ASN A 748 -9.96 9.57 55.87
CA ASN A 748 -9.34 8.74 56.91
C ASN A 748 -8.11 7.94 56.44
N LYS A 749 -7.24 7.63 57.37
CA LYS A 749 -5.97 6.92 57.32
C LYS A 749 -6.13 5.44 56.92
N ASN A 750 -5.20 4.90 56.18
CA ASN A 750 -4.27 3.85 56.51
C ASN A 750 -3.96 2.87 55.37
N ASN A 751 -2.68 2.66 55.23
CA ASN A 751 -1.90 1.47 54.87
C ASN A 751 -1.57 1.11 53.43
N ALA A 752 -0.31 1.38 53.18
CA ALA A 752 0.76 0.47 52.68
C ALA A 752 0.46 -0.47 51.49
N GLY A 753 1.20 -0.24 50.44
CA GLY A 753 1.36 -1.22 49.35
C GLY A 753 2.08 -0.61 48.15
N ARG A 754 3.42 -0.41 48.27
CA ARG A 754 4.28 -0.13 47.11
C ARG A 754 4.14 -1.29 46.07
N LYS A 755 3.63 -1.01 44.90
CA LYS A 755 3.94 -1.77 43.68
C LYS A 755 4.41 -0.80 42.62
N SER A 756 5.65 -0.97 42.23
CA SER A 756 6.35 -0.28 41.16
C SER A 756 5.59 -0.45 39.83
N SER A 757 5.23 0.65 39.18
CA SER A 757 4.80 0.62 37.79
C SER A 757 6.00 0.26 36.91
N LYS A 758 6.05 -0.95 36.43
CA LYS A 758 6.91 -1.34 35.30
C LYS A 758 6.43 -0.56 34.06
N GLN A 759 7.32 0.22 33.49
CA GLN A 759 7.18 0.68 32.10
C GLN A 759 7.01 -0.56 31.21
N GLN A 760 5.86 -0.67 30.56
CA GLN A 760 5.64 -1.66 29.53
C GLN A 760 6.40 -1.24 28.26
N GLY A 761 7.60 -1.77 28.10
CA GLY A 761 8.27 -1.80 26.82
C GLY A 761 7.52 -2.76 25.88
N LEU A 762 7.23 -2.31 24.65
CA LEU A 762 6.66 -3.15 23.60
C LEU A 762 7.48 -4.43 23.44
N ASN A 763 6.83 -5.56 23.58
CA ASN A 763 7.47 -6.87 23.38
C ASN A 763 7.44 -7.21 21.89
N LEU A 764 8.58 -6.98 21.21
CA LEU A 764 8.74 -7.17 19.76
C LEU A 764 9.04 -8.63 19.33
N ARG A 765 8.94 -9.61 20.24
CA ARG A 765 9.25 -11.03 19.96
C ARG A 765 8.50 -11.64 18.74
N GLY A 766 7.44 -11.00 18.28
CA GLY A 766 6.62 -11.46 17.17
C GLY A 766 7.11 -11.04 15.78
N LEU A 767 7.99 -10.05 15.69
CA LEU A 767 8.37 -9.48 14.41
C LEU A 767 9.42 -10.30 13.64
N GLU A 768 10.24 -11.08 14.34
CA GLU A 768 11.30 -11.90 13.72
C GLU A 768 10.78 -13.05 12.85
N LYS A 769 9.58 -13.58 13.14
CA LYS A 769 8.97 -14.67 12.32
C LYS A 769 8.36 -14.18 11.00
N PHE A 770 8.29 -12.88 10.77
CA PHE A 770 7.69 -12.28 9.59
C PHE A 770 8.71 -11.66 8.62
N MET A 771 10.00 -11.77 8.92
CA MET A 771 11.09 -11.24 8.09
C MET A 771 11.76 -12.30 7.20
N HIS A 772 11.10 -13.45 6.98
CA HIS A 772 11.57 -14.49 6.06
C HIS A 772 10.61 -14.72 4.92
#